data_e1efcbc88d72bff5c0b4816bde4e8299
#
_entry.id   e1efcbc88d72bff5c0b4816bde4e8299
#
_cell.length_a   1.000
_cell.length_b   1.000
_cell.length_c   1.000
_cell.angle_alpha   90.00
_cell.angle_beta   90.00
_cell.angle_gamma   90.00
#
_symmetry.space_group_name_H-M   'P 1'
#
loop_
_entity.id
_entity.type
_entity.pdbx_description
1 polymer ?
#
loop_
_entity_poly.entity_id
_entity_poly.type
_entity_poly.pdbx_seq_one_letter_code
_entity_poly.pdbx_strand_id
1 'polypeptide(L)'
;MPAILEKVLRFGEGRILKKLSGLAEQVNKLEPSFEDLSDEELREETDRFKERIANGATLDELLPEAFAAVREAARRTLGQRAYDVQLMGGAALHMGNIAEMKTGEGKTLVGTFPAYLNALSGKGVHVVTVNDYLAKYQSDLMGRVFRALGLTTGCIISGQTPAVRREQYAADITYGTNNEFGFDYLRDNMAWSTDDLVQRGHNYAIVDEVDSILIDEARTPLIISGPASGDANRWYGEFSKVVRRLNPETDYEVDEKKRTIGVLEPGIAKVEDYLGIDNLYESLNTPLIGFLNNAIKAKELFKRDKDYVVLNGEVMIVDEHTGRILAGRRYNEGMHQAIEAKEGVQIKAENQTLATITLQNYFRLYDKISGMTGTADTEAAEFQGTYKLGVVPIPTNRKMQRVDQPDLVYKNEEGKFDAVVADIVERHAEGQPVLVGTTSVEKSELLSSKLKKQGVPHEVLNAKQHEREAAIVAQAGRKGSVTVATNMAGRGTDIMLGGNAEFMAVADLAARGLDATENPDEYEAAWPEAVERAKAAVAAEHDEVKELGGLYVLGTERHESRRIDNQLRGRSGRQGDPGESRFYLSMQDDLMRLFNSSLAESMMNRAGFPDDVPLESKIVTRGIASAQGQVEARNFEIRKNVLKYDDVLSRQRTVIYDERRRVLEGEDMQEQIQHFITDVVTAYVDGATSEGNPEHWDLEGLWTALRAVYPVSIEVDEVVEQAGGATRLTRELILEEILSDARVAYQDREASLGSSNMRQLERRVVLSVLDRKWREHLYEMDYLKEGIGLRAMAQRDPLVEYQREGFQLFQAMTEAIKEESVGFLFNLEVKVAEPTTPAVNPLSAAAAAGQAFGGTAGAAAAGAAVAAAAAAKAAAEAQAVQDEPVAEEVVDAPVEDAPAATEAPAPKAEPTLIAKGLDGPGEQIPLQYSAPSDDGSGQTVVSGDGSRRARRALHGEATAVEGDGRTFPGTPRNAKCPCGSGKKYKLCHGLNEEE
;
A
#
# COMPACT_ATOMS: atom_id res chain seq x y z
N MET A 1 2.84 29.77 13.45
CA MET A 1 2.86 29.36 14.88
C MET A 1 3.13 30.55 15.79
N PRO A 2 2.59 30.59 17.02
CA PRO A 2 3.01 31.61 18.00
C PRO A 2 4.48 31.41 18.32
N ALA A 3 5.28 32.49 18.34
CA ALA A 3 6.71 32.50 18.62
C ALA A 3 7.11 31.80 19.95
N ILE A 4 6.14 31.60 20.84
CA ILE A 4 6.33 30.92 22.13
C ILE A 4 6.43 29.39 21.93
N LEU A 5 5.64 28.83 21.03
CA LEU A 5 5.64 27.39 20.73
C LEU A 5 6.95 26.98 20.03
N GLU A 6 7.44 27.81 19.13
CA GLU A 6 8.73 27.62 18.46
C GLU A 6 9.91 27.65 19.46
N LYS A 7 9.88 28.55 20.44
CA LYS A 7 10.88 28.60 21.54
C LYS A 7 10.81 27.37 22.45
N VAL A 8 9.62 26.83 22.69
CA VAL A 8 9.44 25.62 23.51
C VAL A 8 9.92 24.36 22.77
N LEU A 9 9.65 24.24 21.48
CA LEU A 9 10.12 23.13 20.65
C LEU A 9 11.66 23.11 20.53
N ARG A 10 12.29 24.27 20.45
CA ARG A 10 13.76 24.42 20.41
C ARG A 10 14.44 24.38 21.79
N PHE A 11 13.64 24.28 22.85
CA PHE A 11 14.21 24.24 24.23
C PHE A 11 14.85 22.88 24.48
N GLY A 12 16.16 22.81 24.47
CA GLY A 12 16.93 21.58 24.65
C GLY A 12 17.73 21.11 23.43
N GLU A 13 17.52 21.67 22.22
CA GLU A 13 18.30 21.35 21.02
C GLU A 13 19.81 21.36 21.25
N GLY A 14 20.33 22.40 21.90
CA GLY A 14 21.74 22.49 22.21
C GLY A 14 22.26 21.39 23.14
N ARG A 15 21.40 20.85 24.03
CA ARG A 15 21.77 19.74 24.92
C ARG A 15 21.78 18.41 24.11
N ILE A 16 20.80 18.20 23.22
CA ILE A 16 20.75 17.01 22.36
C ILE A 16 21.95 17.01 21.43
N LEU A 17 22.23 18.12 20.73
CA LEU A 17 23.40 18.23 19.85
C LEU A 17 24.73 18.00 20.58
N LYS A 18 24.86 18.49 21.80
CA LYS A 18 26.05 18.21 22.63
C LYS A 18 26.18 16.74 23.00
N LYS A 19 25.05 16.06 23.30
CA LYS A 19 25.03 14.60 23.55
C LYS A 19 25.47 13.84 22.30
N LEU A 20 24.92 14.20 21.14
CA LEU A 20 25.24 13.56 19.86
C LEU A 20 26.69 13.77 19.45
N SER A 21 27.24 15.00 19.62
CA SER A 21 28.66 15.29 19.41
C SER A 21 29.55 14.46 20.33
N GLY A 22 29.17 14.30 21.60
CA GLY A 22 29.91 13.45 22.55
C GLY A 22 29.91 11.97 22.16
N LEU A 23 28.83 11.46 21.55
CA LEU A 23 28.78 10.09 21.00
C LEU A 23 29.69 9.94 19.76
N ALA A 24 29.67 10.91 18.85
CA ALA A 24 30.58 10.92 17.70
C ALA A 24 32.08 10.94 18.15
N GLU A 25 32.40 11.70 19.18
CA GLU A 25 33.76 11.71 19.78
C GLU A 25 34.14 10.33 20.38
N GLN A 26 33.20 9.61 20.97
CA GLN A 26 33.43 8.24 21.46
C GLN A 26 33.72 7.27 20.30
N VAL A 27 32.93 7.34 19.22
CA VAL A 27 33.17 6.55 18.01
C VAL A 27 34.55 6.84 17.42
N ASN A 28 34.94 8.12 17.32
CA ASN A 28 36.28 8.52 16.83
C ASN A 28 37.43 7.95 17.68
N LYS A 29 37.25 7.78 18.98
CA LYS A 29 38.27 7.18 19.87
C LYS A 29 38.40 5.67 19.67
N LEU A 30 37.33 5.00 19.29
CA LEU A 30 37.28 3.56 19.05
C LEU A 30 37.74 3.19 17.63
N GLU A 31 37.63 4.10 16.66
CA GLU A 31 37.91 3.86 15.24
C GLU A 31 39.24 3.16 14.98
N PRO A 32 40.41 3.58 15.58
CA PRO A 32 41.67 2.92 15.32
C PRO A 32 41.65 1.43 15.67
N SER A 33 40.93 1.02 16.72
CA SER A 33 40.85 -0.39 17.11
C SER A 33 40.02 -1.24 16.14
N PHE A 34 39.11 -0.64 15.37
CA PHE A 34 38.35 -1.33 14.32
C PHE A 34 39.09 -1.32 12.97
N GLU A 35 39.94 -0.33 12.70
CA GLU A 35 40.78 -0.28 11.52
C GLU A 35 41.81 -1.43 11.47
N ASP A 36 42.30 -1.85 12.64
CA ASP A 36 43.32 -2.93 12.79
C ASP A 36 42.71 -4.35 12.64
N LEU A 37 41.37 -4.52 12.70
CA LEU A 37 40.69 -5.80 12.57
C LEU A 37 40.74 -6.32 11.12
N SER A 38 40.90 -7.63 10.95
CA SER A 38 40.63 -8.29 9.67
C SER A 38 39.15 -8.27 9.32
N ASP A 39 38.77 -8.60 8.08
CA ASP A 39 37.35 -8.65 7.68
C ASP A 39 36.57 -9.73 8.46
N GLU A 40 37.21 -10.84 8.81
CA GLU A 40 36.62 -11.89 9.63
C GLU A 40 36.42 -11.43 11.07
N GLU A 41 37.41 -10.81 11.70
CA GLU A 41 37.33 -10.27 13.05
C GLU A 41 36.28 -9.17 13.15
N LEU A 42 36.19 -8.27 12.13
CA LEU A 42 35.17 -7.23 12.07
C LEU A 42 33.75 -7.84 11.98
N ARG A 43 33.60 -8.94 11.26
CA ARG A 43 32.33 -9.67 11.17
C ARG A 43 31.96 -10.34 12.49
N GLU A 44 32.96 -10.96 13.18
CA GLU A 44 32.75 -11.61 14.49
C GLU A 44 32.32 -10.62 15.59
N GLU A 45 32.61 -9.34 15.45
CA GLU A 45 32.11 -8.32 16.40
C GLU A 45 30.57 -8.32 16.47
N THR A 46 29.87 -8.61 15.37
CA THR A 46 28.42 -8.74 15.36
C THR A 46 27.93 -9.85 16.31
N ASP A 47 28.59 -11.00 16.31
CA ASP A 47 28.23 -12.11 17.20
C ASP A 47 28.55 -11.76 18.65
N ARG A 48 29.67 -11.08 18.92
CA ARG A 48 30.01 -10.56 20.26
C ARG A 48 28.98 -9.54 20.76
N PHE A 49 28.47 -8.66 19.90
CA PHE A 49 27.40 -7.73 20.28
C PHE A 49 26.11 -8.45 20.59
N LYS A 50 25.70 -9.45 19.75
CA LYS A 50 24.52 -10.29 20.02
C LYS A 50 24.62 -11.04 21.35
N GLU A 51 25.81 -11.59 21.64
CA GLU A 51 26.06 -12.27 22.94
C GLU A 51 25.96 -11.28 24.13
N ARG A 52 26.49 -10.07 24.01
CA ARG A 52 26.39 -9.04 25.04
C ARG A 52 24.93 -8.64 25.29
N ILE A 53 24.10 -8.52 24.23
CA ILE A 53 22.66 -8.27 24.35
C ILE A 53 21.97 -9.44 25.07
N ALA A 54 22.28 -10.68 24.71
CA ALA A 54 21.75 -11.85 25.39
C ALA A 54 22.11 -11.88 26.88
N ASN A 55 23.28 -11.32 27.27
CA ASN A 55 23.75 -11.16 28.64
C ASN A 55 23.21 -9.89 29.34
N GLY A 56 22.30 -9.14 28.70
CA GLY A 56 21.58 -8.00 29.28
C GLY A 56 22.14 -6.62 28.99
N ALA A 57 23.12 -6.48 28.07
CA ALA A 57 23.56 -5.16 27.61
C ALA A 57 22.48 -4.46 26.77
N THR A 58 22.37 -3.16 26.93
CA THR A 58 21.44 -2.34 26.16
C THR A 58 22.04 -1.92 24.82
N LEU A 59 21.18 -1.63 23.81
CA LEU A 59 21.63 -1.09 22.52
C LEU A 59 22.35 0.26 22.68
N ASP A 60 21.93 1.09 23.64
CA ASP A 60 22.56 2.38 23.93
C ASP A 60 24.01 2.22 24.39
N GLU A 61 24.33 1.19 25.17
CA GLU A 61 25.70 0.88 25.63
C GLU A 61 26.58 0.39 24.48
N LEU A 62 26.02 -0.32 23.49
CA LEU A 62 26.73 -0.82 22.33
C LEU A 62 26.90 0.21 21.21
N LEU A 63 26.16 1.32 21.24
CA LEU A 63 26.08 2.30 20.15
C LEU A 63 27.48 2.78 19.68
N PRO A 64 28.43 3.18 20.53
CA PRO A 64 29.72 3.69 20.05
C PRO A 64 30.55 2.62 19.30
N GLU A 65 30.58 1.39 19.82
CA GLU A 65 31.30 0.27 19.22
C GLU A 65 30.65 -0.19 17.91
N ALA A 66 29.33 -0.36 17.91
CA ALA A 66 28.56 -0.74 16.72
C ALA A 66 28.71 0.29 15.60
N PHE A 67 28.69 1.59 15.94
CA PHE A 67 28.90 2.65 14.94
C PHE A 67 30.33 2.68 14.41
N ALA A 68 31.33 2.36 15.24
CA ALA A 68 32.70 2.22 14.76
C ALA A 68 32.83 1.04 13.77
N ALA A 69 32.20 -0.10 14.06
CA ALA A 69 32.16 -1.25 13.15
C ALA A 69 31.51 -0.92 11.80
N VAL A 70 30.33 -0.25 11.81
CA VAL A 70 29.64 0.17 10.58
C VAL A 70 30.48 1.16 9.79
N ARG A 71 31.14 2.12 10.45
CA ARG A 71 31.99 3.13 9.80
C ARG A 71 33.15 2.48 9.06
N GLU A 72 33.81 1.51 9.70
CA GLU A 72 34.93 0.76 9.10
C GLU A 72 34.44 -0.14 7.97
N ALA A 73 33.32 -0.88 8.14
CA ALA A 73 32.73 -1.68 7.09
C ALA A 73 32.35 -0.84 5.86
N ALA A 74 31.76 0.34 6.06
CA ALA A 74 31.44 1.26 4.97
C ALA A 74 32.68 1.82 4.27
N ARG A 75 33.77 2.09 5.01
CA ARG A 75 35.04 2.51 4.44
C ARG A 75 35.62 1.41 3.54
N ARG A 76 35.59 0.14 3.97
CA ARG A 76 36.12 -1.00 3.21
C ARG A 76 35.28 -1.34 2.00
N THR A 77 33.96 -1.39 2.15
CA THR A 77 33.05 -1.90 1.10
C THR A 77 32.62 -0.85 0.09
N LEU A 78 32.44 0.43 0.52
CA LEU A 78 31.96 1.52 -0.30
C LEU A 78 33.04 2.60 -0.57
N GLY A 79 34.17 2.54 0.11
CA GLY A 79 35.17 3.61 0.06
C GLY A 79 34.69 4.89 0.78
N GLN A 80 33.66 4.83 1.60
CA GLN A 80 33.01 5.97 2.25
C GLN A 80 33.20 5.92 3.77
N ARG A 81 34.07 6.78 4.27
CA ARG A 81 34.19 6.99 5.71
C ARG A 81 33.17 8.04 6.16
N ALA A 82 32.24 7.68 7.02
CA ALA A 82 31.21 8.59 7.51
C ALA A 82 31.80 9.78 8.31
N TYR A 83 31.23 10.96 8.10
CA TYR A 83 31.57 12.18 8.85
C TYR A 83 30.94 12.17 10.24
N ASP A 84 31.47 12.98 11.16
CA ASP A 84 30.93 13.09 12.53
C ASP A 84 29.47 13.54 12.55
N VAL A 85 29.06 14.43 11.65
CA VAL A 85 27.66 14.87 11.51
C VAL A 85 26.74 13.71 11.08
N GLN A 86 27.25 12.75 10.30
CA GLN A 86 26.50 11.55 9.90
C GLN A 86 26.33 10.58 11.08
N LEU A 87 27.36 10.43 11.93
CA LEU A 87 27.24 9.67 13.19
C LEU A 87 26.23 10.33 14.14
N MET A 88 26.23 11.67 14.22
CA MET A 88 25.23 12.42 15.00
C MET A 88 23.81 12.16 14.48
N GLY A 89 23.62 12.16 13.15
CA GLY A 89 22.36 11.83 12.50
C GLY A 89 21.91 10.41 12.83
N GLY A 90 22.78 9.41 12.67
CA GLY A 90 22.51 8.02 13.02
C GLY A 90 22.12 7.82 14.49
N ALA A 91 22.82 8.51 15.40
CA ALA A 91 22.48 8.48 16.83
C ALA A 91 21.13 9.16 17.14
N ALA A 92 20.79 10.24 16.44
CA ALA A 92 19.47 10.88 16.57
C ALA A 92 18.35 9.94 16.12
N LEU A 93 18.54 9.19 15.01
CA LEU A 93 17.61 8.16 14.54
C LEU A 93 17.45 7.04 15.56
N HIS A 94 18.57 6.52 16.10
CA HIS A 94 18.50 5.48 17.13
C HIS A 94 17.69 5.92 18.36
N MET A 95 17.77 7.20 18.73
CA MET A 95 16.98 7.77 19.84
C MET A 95 15.49 8.01 19.49
N GLY A 96 14.99 7.58 18.34
CA GLY A 96 13.60 7.76 17.94
C GLY A 96 13.25 9.18 17.56
N ASN A 97 14.15 9.91 16.91
CA ASN A 97 13.92 11.26 16.43
C ASN A 97 14.00 11.34 14.90
N ILE A 98 13.58 12.47 14.36
CA ILE A 98 13.84 12.84 12.97
C ILE A 98 15.18 13.57 12.91
N ALA A 99 16.12 13.04 12.15
CA ALA A 99 17.36 13.72 11.81
C ALA A 99 17.10 14.64 10.61
N GLU A 100 16.99 15.96 10.85
CA GLU A 100 16.94 16.90 9.74
C GLU A 100 18.35 17.15 9.22
N MET A 101 18.69 16.54 8.10
CA MET A 101 19.96 16.69 7.41
C MET A 101 19.73 17.25 6.01
N LYS A 102 20.43 18.32 5.68
CA LYS A 102 20.25 18.95 4.35
C LYS A 102 20.50 17.95 3.23
N THR A 103 19.83 18.15 2.13
CA THR A 103 19.97 17.28 0.94
C THR A 103 21.43 17.22 0.50
N GLY A 104 21.92 16.03 0.14
CA GLY A 104 23.32 15.80 -0.23
C GLY A 104 24.28 15.52 0.94
N GLU A 105 23.81 15.47 2.20
CA GLU A 105 24.63 15.12 3.39
C GLU A 105 24.79 13.59 3.59
N GLY A 106 24.35 12.76 2.65
CA GLY A 106 24.53 11.30 2.68
C GLY A 106 23.58 10.58 3.65
N LYS A 107 22.30 10.96 3.69
CA LYS A 107 21.27 10.35 4.57
C LYS A 107 21.20 8.83 4.44
N THR A 108 21.38 8.26 3.23
CA THR A 108 21.35 6.82 2.99
C THR A 108 22.39 6.08 3.85
N LEU A 109 23.64 6.60 3.92
CA LEU A 109 24.67 6.06 4.79
C LEU A 109 24.33 6.26 6.27
N VAL A 110 23.72 7.40 6.64
CA VAL A 110 23.30 7.69 8.03
C VAL A 110 22.32 6.65 8.54
N GLY A 111 21.35 6.24 7.74
CA GLY A 111 20.37 5.21 8.10
C GLY A 111 20.97 3.84 8.39
N THR A 112 22.16 3.55 7.85
CA THR A 112 22.86 2.26 8.02
C THR A 112 23.28 2.04 9.47
N PHE A 113 23.71 3.08 10.19
CA PHE A 113 24.18 2.99 11.58
C PHE A 113 23.09 2.51 12.55
N PRO A 114 21.93 3.17 12.66
CA PRO A 114 20.85 2.70 13.53
C PRO A 114 20.20 1.41 13.02
N ALA A 115 20.18 1.15 11.70
CA ALA A 115 19.67 -0.09 11.15
C ALA A 115 20.50 -1.28 11.65
N TYR A 116 21.81 -1.24 11.53
CA TYR A 116 22.71 -2.26 12.05
C TYR A 116 22.54 -2.46 13.57
N LEU A 117 22.63 -1.39 14.37
CA LEU A 117 22.55 -1.48 15.82
C LEU A 117 21.23 -2.11 16.29
N ASN A 118 20.09 -1.73 15.70
CA ASN A 118 18.80 -2.26 16.12
C ASN A 118 18.53 -3.67 15.57
N ALA A 119 19.13 -4.04 14.44
CA ALA A 119 19.06 -5.40 13.89
C ALA A 119 19.73 -6.44 14.79
N LEU A 120 20.70 -6.05 15.61
CA LEU A 120 21.35 -6.94 16.60
C LEU A 120 20.36 -7.56 17.60
N SER A 121 19.19 -6.95 17.79
CA SER A 121 18.11 -7.50 18.64
C SER A 121 17.46 -8.76 18.06
N GLY A 122 17.68 -9.09 16.78
CA GLY A 122 17.05 -10.22 16.07
C GLY A 122 15.57 -10.02 15.73
N LYS A 123 14.96 -8.89 16.09
CA LYS A 123 13.55 -8.61 15.88
C LYS A 123 13.22 -8.03 14.49
N GLY A 124 14.21 -7.73 13.68
CA GLY A 124 14.08 -7.11 12.36
C GLY A 124 13.99 -5.58 12.38
N VAL A 125 14.49 -4.97 11.33
CA VAL A 125 14.43 -3.51 11.09
C VAL A 125 13.89 -3.27 9.69
N HIS A 126 12.92 -2.36 9.56
CA HIS A 126 12.39 -1.92 8.29
C HIS A 126 12.97 -0.55 7.92
N VAL A 127 13.51 -0.43 6.71
CA VAL A 127 13.94 0.84 6.12
C VAL A 127 12.95 1.20 5.03
N VAL A 128 12.18 2.27 5.28
CA VAL A 128 11.06 2.66 4.44
C VAL A 128 11.48 3.75 3.48
N THR A 129 11.24 3.55 2.19
CA THR A 129 11.56 4.48 1.11
C THR A 129 10.30 4.89 0.35
N VAL A 130 10.41 5.91 -0.52
CA VAL A 130 9.25 6.44 -1.26
C VAL A 130 8.88 5.64 -2.52
N ASN A 131 9.80 4.84 -3.07
CA ASN A 131 9.54 4.03 -4.27
C ASN A 131 10.41 2.77 -4.36
N ASP A 132 9.99 1.83 -5.22
CA ASP A 132 10.66 0.54 -5.42
C ASP A 132 12.10 0.68 -5.92
N TYR A 133 12.37 1.69 -6.77
CA TYR A 133 13.72 1.95 -7.29
C TYR A 133 14.70 2.25 -6.15
N LEU A 134 14.33 3.18 -5.26
CA LEU A 134 15.16 3.54 -4.10
C LEU A 134 15.27 2.37 -3.11
N ALA A 135 14.19 1.63 -2.87
CA ALA A 135 14.22 0.45 -2.02
C ALA A 135 15.27 -0.55 -2.51
N LYS A 136 15.22 -0.87 -3.81
CA LYS A 136 16.18 -1.78 -4.44
C LYS A 136 17.60 -1.21 -4.44
N TYR A 137 17.79 0.03 -4.90
CA TYR A 137 19.12 0.66 -4.97
C TYR A 137 19.79 0.75 -3.60
N GLN A 138 19.04 1.20 -2.57
CA GLN A 138 19.58 1.35 -1.22
C GLN A 138 19.86 -0.01 -0.56
N SER A 139 18.99 -1.01 -0.75
CA SER A 139 19.20 -2.35 -0.22
C SER A 139 20.43 -3.03 -0.85
N ASP A 140 20.65 -2.86 -2.15
CA ASP A 140 21.83 -3.40 -2.85
C ASP A 140 23.12 -2.71 -2.38
N LEU A 141 23.10 -1.38 -2.27
CA LEU A 141 24.27 -0.58 -1.91
C LEU A 141 24.64 -0.76 -0.42
N MET A 142 23.69 -0.53 0.50
CA MET A 142 23.93 -0.64 1.94
C MET A 142 24.00 -2.09 2.39
N GLY A 143 23.37 -3.01 1.68
CA GLY A 143 23.47 -4.44 1.90
C GLY A 143 24.92 -4.98 1.81
N ARG A 144 25.81 -4.30 1.09
CA ARG A 144 27.24 -4.64 1.09
C ARG A 144 27.86 -4.43 2.47
N VAL A 145 27.52 -3.33 3.14
CA VAL A 145 28.00 -3.03 4.49
C VAL A 145 27.45 -4.03 5.50
N PHE A 146 26.14 -4.31 5.45
CA PHE A 146 25.50 -5.28 6.35
C PHE A 146 26.04 -6.69 6.17
N ARG A 147 26.25 -7.15 4.94
CA ARG A 147 26.85 -8.47 4.66
C ARG A 147 28.30 -8.58 5.14
N ALA A 148 29.08 -7.51 5.02
CA ALA A 148 30.45 -7.48 5.55
C ALA A 148 30.45 -7.68 7.07
N LEU A 149 29.43 -7.15 7.77
CA LEU A 149 29.22 -7.30 9.20
C LEU A 149 28.42 -8.57 9.58
N GLY A 150 28.08 -9.45 8.64
CA GLY A 150 27.41 -10.72 8.93
C GLY A 150 25.89 -10.64 9.09
N LEU A 151 25.25 -9.53 8.69
CA LEU A 151 23.78 -9.38 8.68
C LEU A 151 23.19 -9.59 7.27
N THR A 152 21.95 -10.05 7.25
CA THR A 152 21.17 -10.27 6.02
C THR A 152 20.33 -9.05 5.66
N THR A 153 20.13 -8.85 4.35
CA THR A 153 19.31 -7.72 3.83
C THR A 153 18.28 -8.25 2.85
N GLY A 154 17.03 -7.88 3.07
CA GLY A 154 15.88 -8.15 2.20
C GLY A 154 15.36 -6.87 1.53
N CYS A 155 14.58 -7.04 0.46
CA CYS A 155 13.95 -5.95 -0.26
C CYS A 155 12.56 -6.36 -0.73
N ILE A 156 11.53 -5.60 -0.29
CA ILE A 156 10.14 -5.75 -0.70
C ILE A 156 9.84 -4.76 -1.81
N ILE A 157 9.43 -5.28 -2.95
CA ILE A 157 9.01 -4.50 -4.12
C ILE A 157 7.68 -5.03 -4.67
N SER A 158 7.03 -4.20 -5.46
CA SER A 158 5.77 -4.52 -6.12
C SER A 158 5.88 -5.79 -6.99
N GLY A 159 4.83 -6.63 -6.98
CA GLY A 159 4.73 -7.83 -7.81
C GLY A 159 5.46 -9.08 -7.31
N GLN A 160 6.08 -9.06 -6.14
CA GLN A 160 6.65 -10.26 -5.51
C GLN A 160 5.56 -11.20 -4.96
N THR A 161 5.81 -12.51 -5.04
CA THR A 161 4.93 -13.53 -4.46
C THR A 161 5.05 -13.59 -2.93
N PRO A 162 4.02 -14.07 -2.20
CA PRO A 162 4.09 -14.18 -0.73
C PRO A 162 5.29 -14.99 -0.23
N ALA A 163 5.68 -16.06 -0.91
CA ALA A 163 6.83 -16.88 -0.54
C ALA A 163 8.13 -16.08 -0.59
N VAL A 164 8.36 -15.31 -1.66
CA VAL A 164 9.52 -14.42 -1.79
C VAL A 164 9.48 -13.33 -0.72
N ARG A 165 8.31 -12.70 -0.48
CA ARG A 165 8.16 -11.67 0.57
C ARG A 165 8.52 -12.20 1.95
N ARG A 166 8.08 -13.40 2.30
CA ARG A 166 8.41 -14.05 3.58
C ARG A 166 9.92 -14.22 3.76
N GLU A 167 10.62 -14.65 2.71
CA GLU A 167 12.07 -14.74 2.71
C GLU A 167 12.73 -13.37 2.93
N GLN A 168 12.23 -12.33 2.25
CA GLN A 168 12.76 -10.96 2.42
C GLN A 168 12.50 -10.40 3.81
N TYR A 169 11.33 -10.66 4.41
CA TYR A 169 11.04 -10.25 5.79
C TYR A 169 11.82 -11.06 6.84
N ALA A 170 12.27 -12.25 6.50
CA ALA A 170 13.13 -13.05 7.39
C ALA A 170 14.54 -12.46 7.56
N ALA A 171 14.98 -11.54 6.68
CA ALA A 171 16.24 -10.84 6.79
C ALA A 171 16.32 -9.95 8.04
N ASP A 172 17.54 -9.65 8.51
CA ASP A 172 17.76 -8.77 9.66
C ASP A 172 17.31 -7.33 9.40
N ILE A 173 17.49 -6.87 8.16
CA ILE A 173 17.10 -5.53 7.70
C ILE A 173 16.35 -5.66 6.39
N THR A 174 15.12 -5.12 6.33
CA THR A 174 14.27 -5.18 5.14
C THR A 174 13.96 -3.78 4.62
N TYR A 175 14.32 -3.52 3.37
CA TYR A 175 13.97 -2.31 2.64
C TYR A 175 12.65 -2.50 1.91
N GLY A 176 11.87 -1.42 1.77
CA GLY A 176 10.62 -1.43 1.00
C GLY A 176 9.95 -0.08 1.00
N THR A 177 8.83 0.04 0.29
CA THR A 177 8.03 1.26 0.29
C THR A 177 6.99 1.23 1.42
N ASN A 178 6.56 2.42 1.87
CA ASN A 178 5.48 2.56 2.84
C ASN A 178 4.21 1.82 2.40
N ASN A 179 3.88 1.86 1.11
CA ASN A 179 2.70 1.22 0.53
C ASN A 179 2.81 -0.31 0.60
N GLU A 180 3.94 -0.88 0.19
CA GLU A 180 4.14 -2.33 0.21
C GLU A 180 4.13 -2.90 1.62
N PHE A 181 4.81 -2.26 2.58
CA PHE A 181 4.77 -2.64 3.98
C PHE A 181 3.36 -2.58 4.57
N GLY A 182 2.61 -1.51 4.27
CA GLY A 182 1.24 -1.35 4.74
C GLY A 182 0.27 -2.32 4.09
N PHE A 183 0.42 -2.62 2.80
CA PHE A 183 -0.40 -3.63 2.13
C PHE A 183 -0.08 -5.05 2.61
N ASP A 184 1.17 -5.36 2.92
CA ASP A 184 1.52 -6.66 3.50
C ASP A 184 0.89 -6.83 4.88
N TYR A 185 0.88 -5.78 5.72
CA TYR A 185 0.14 -5.80 6.97
C TYR A 185 -1.36 -6.09 6.77
N LEU A 186 -2.00 -5.43 5.81
CA LEU A 186 -3.41 -5.68 5.53
C LEU A 186 -3.65 -7.11 4.99
N ARG A 187 -2.77 -7.60 4.09
CA ARG A 187 -2.83 -8.98 3.56
C ARG A 187 -2.66 -10.03 4.64
N ASP A 188 -1.71 -9.85 5.56
CA ASP A 188 -1.49 -10.75 6.69
C ASP A 188 -2.72 -10.86 7.58
N ASN A 189 -3.47 -9.75 7.73
CA ASN A 189 -4.72 -9.74 8.49
C ASN A 189 -5.93 -10.27 7.70
N MET A 190 -5.74 -10.70 6.45
CA MET A 190 -6.73 -11.40 5.62
C MET A 190 -6.31 -12.85 5.31
N ALA A 191 -5.16 -13.30 5.82
CA ALA A 191 -4.60 -14.63 5.57
C ALA A 191 -5.45 -15.74 6.20
N TRP A 192 -5.57 -16.91 5.54
CA TRP A 192 -6.33 -18.07 6.01
C TRP A 192 -5.47 -19.13 6.71
N SER A 193 -4.15 -19.02 6.57
CA SER A 193 -3.16 -19.90 7.17
C SER A 193 -1.99 -19.09 7.73
N THR A 194 -1.36 -19.58 8.78
CA THR A 194 -0.08 -19.05 9.29
C THR A 194 1.01 -19.08 8.22
N ASP A 195 0.93 -20.04 7.29
CA ASP A 195 1.86 -20.16 6.18
C ASP A 195 1.70 -19.04 5.14
N ASP A 196 0.60 -18.31 5.13
CA ASP A 196 0.36 -17.17 4.25
C ASP A 196 0.91 -15.85 4.83
N LEU A 197 1.23 -15.82 6.12
CA LEU A 197 1.78 -14.64 6.78
C LEU A 197 3.19 -14.35 6.28
N VAL A 198 3.47 -13.08 5.99
CA VAL A 198 4.79 -12.66 5.47
C VAL A 198 5.57 -11.83 6.47
N GLN A 199 4.92 -10.99 7.29
CA GLN A 199 5.60 -10.10 8.24
C GLN A 199 5.86 -10.79 9.59
N ARG A 200 6.99 -10.44 10.25
CA ARG A 200 7.37 -10.98 11.58
C ARG A 200 6.94 -10.09 12.75
N GLY A 201 6.49 -8.87 12.47
CA GLY A 201 6.13 -7.86 13.47
C GLY A 201 6.70 -6.49 13.15
N HIS A 202 6.47 -5.51 14.06
CA HIS A 202 6.75 -4.09 13.85
C HIS A 202 7.69 -3.55 14.96
N ASN A 203 8.97 -3.98 14.93
CA ASN A 203 9.94 -3.58 15.96
C ASN A 203 10.48 -2.15 15.73
N TYR A 204 11.21 -1.90 14.63
CA TYR A 204 11.80 -0.59 14.35
C TYR A 204 11.70 -0.22 12.89
N ALA A 205 11.21 0.99 12.61
CA ALA A 205 11.19 1.57 11.28
C ALA A 205 12.06 2.83 11.19
N ILE A 206 12.86 2.90 10.15
CA ILE A 206 13.59 4.10 9.72
C ILE A 206 12.93 4.59 8.44
N VAL A 207 12.30 5.78 8.48
CA VAL A 207 11.57 6.35 7.36
C VAL A 207 12.46 7.37 6.64
N ASP A 208 12.91 7.00 5.43
CA ASP A 208 13.63 7.95 4.56
C ASP A 208 12.63 8.91 3.89
N GLU A 209 13.01 10.17 3.74
CA GLU A 209 12.12 11.24 3.29
C GLU A 209 10.81 11.27 4.11
N VAL A 210 10.96 11.27 5.43
CA VAL A 210 9.87 11.14 6.41
C VAL A 210 8.76 12.19 6.25
N ASP A 211 9.07 13.35 5.74
CA ASP A 211 8.11 14.41 5.44
C ASP A 211 7.24 14.11 4.21
N SER A 212 7.74 13.35 3.25
CA SER A 212 6.89 12.83 2.16
C SER A 212 5.89 11.83 2.69
N ILE A 213 6.41 10.80 3.33
CA ILE A 213 5.61 9.63 3.72
C ILE A 213 4.61 9.99 4.82
N LEU A 214 5.07 10.67 5.88
CA LEU A 214 4.23 10.92 7.06
C LEU A 214 3.41 12.22 7.00
N ILE A 215 3.67 13.09 6.02
CA ILE A 215 2.94 14.35 5.85
C ILE A 215 2.21 14.39 4.52
N ASP A 216 2.92 14.30 3.38
CA ASP A 216 2.28 14.48 2.05
C ASP A 216 1.36 13.32 1.69
N GLU A 217 1.84 12.10 1.81
CA GLU A 217 1.10 10.88 1.49
C GLU A 217 0.07 10.51 2.57
N ALA A 218 0.24 11.00 3.80
CA ALA A 218 -0.65 10.71 4.92
C ALA A 218 -2.02 11.43 4.87
N ARG A 219 -2.50 11.77 3.68
CA ARG A 219 -3.83 12.36 3.42
C ARG A 219 -4.89 11.31 3.13
N THR A 220 -4.49 10.17 2.56
CA THR A 220 -5.38 9.08 2.17
C THR A 220 -4.95 7.78 2.82
N PRO A 221 -5.89 6.89 3.22
CA PRO A 221 -5.55 5.59 3.77
C PRO A 221 -5.10 4.62 2.66
N LEU A 222 -4.42 3.56 3.06
CA LEU A 222 -4.24 2.36 2.24
C LEU A 222 -5.53 1.55 2.29
N ILE A 223 -6.02 1.12 1.13
CA ILE A 223 -7.28 0.39 1.01
C ILE A 223 -7.08 -0.82 0.10
N ILE A 224 -7.49 -1.99 0.57
CA ILE A 224 -7.70 -3.17 -0.26
C ILE A 224 -9.20 -3.30 -0.47
N SER A 225 -9.64 -3.31 -1.72
CA SER A 225 -11.03 -3.49 -2.10
C SER A 225 -11.20 -4.66 -3.07
N GLY A 226 -12.37 -5.24 -3.07
CA GLY A 226 -12.75 -6.33 -3.96
C GLY A 226 -14.21 -6.18 -4.40
N PRO A 227 -14.66 -6.99 -5.39
CA PRO A 227 -16.04 -6.95 -5.81
C PRO A 227 -16.96 -7.31 -4.64
N ALA A 228 -18.02 -6.54 -4.46
CA ALA A 228 -19.07 -6.86 -3.48
C ALA A 228 -19.67 -8.22 -3.82
N SER A 229 -19.70 -9.12 -2.85
CA SER A 229 -20.38 -10.40 -2.96
C SER A 229 -21.87 -10.18 -2.81
N GLY A 230 -22.68 -10.46 -3.82
CA GLY A 230 -24.14 -10.42 -3.69
C GLY A 230 -24.88 -10.10 -5.00
N ASP A 231 -26.20 -10.28 -4.96
CA ASP A 231 -27.16 -10.03 -6.05
C ASP A 231 -27.40 -8.53 -6.35
N ALA A 232 -26.56 -7.62 -5.83
CA ALA A 232 -26.72 -6.17 -5.97
C ALA A 232 -26.86 -5.75 -7.45
N ASN A 233 -26.07 -6.33 -8.35
CA ASN A 233 -26.15 -6.07 -9.78
C ASN A 233 -27.51 -6.45 -10.39
N ARG A 234 -28.16 -7.49 -9.88
CA ARG A 234 -29.53 -7.86 -10.24
C ARG A 234 -30.52 -6.79 -9.85
N TRP A 235 -30.41 -6.24 -8.63
CA TRP A 235 -31.31 -5.20 -8.14
C TRP A 235 -31.21 -3.91 -8.96
N TYR A 236 -30.03 -3.44 -9.34
CA TYR A 236 -29.90 -2.29 -10.25
C TYR A 236 -30.65 -2.51 -11.57
N GLY A 237 -30.53 -3.70 -12.15
CA GLY A 237 -31.25 -4.09 -13.37
C GLY A 237 -32.77 -4.12 -13.18
N GLU A 238 -33.26 -4.68 -12.07
CA GLU A 238 -34.69 -4.78 -11.79
C GLU A 238 -35.29 -3.39 -11.50
N PHE A 239 -34.65 -2.57 -10.63
CA PHE A 239 -35.12 -1.23 -10.33
C PHE A 239 -35.09 -0.30 -11.56
N SER A 240 -34.12 -0.45 -12.47
CA SER A 240 -34.14 0.27 -13.74
C SER A 240 -35.38 -0.05 -14.58
N LYS A 241 -35.87 -1.29 -14.54
CA LYS A 241 -37.13 -1.70 -15.24
C LYS A 241 -38.36 -1.11 -14.51
N VAL A 242 -38.40 -1.18 -13.17
CA VAL A 242 -39.49 -0.67 -12.36
C VAL A 242 -39.69 0.82 -12.58
N VAL A 243 -38.62 1.60 -12.45
CA VAL A 243 -38.63 3.08 -12.53
C VAL A 243 -39.09 3.59 -13.90
N ARG A 244 -38.91 2.80 -14.98
CA ARG A 244 -39.50 3.15 -16.31
C ARG A 244 -41.01 3.15 -16.32
N ARG A 245 -41.68 2.46 -15.37
CA ARG A 245 -43.16 2.38 -15.24
C ARG A 245 -43.71 3.41 -14.29
N LEU A 246 -42.88 4.11 -13.50
CA LEU A 246 -43.26 5.15 -12.60
C LEU A 246 -43.36 6.51 -13.32
N ASN A 247 -44.38 7.26 -13.00
CA ASN A 247 -44.65 8.57 -13.56
C ASN A 247 -44.25 9.69 -12.60
N PRO A 248 -43.52 10.75 -13.10
CA PRO A 248 -43.25 11.92 -12.30
C PRO A 248 -44.54 12.61 -11.82
N GLU A 249 -44.49 13.34 -10.70
CA GLU A 249 -45.55 14.06 -10.03
C GLU A 249 -46.66 13.19 -9.36
N THR A 250 -46.85 11.96 -9.83
CA THR A 250 -47.86 11.04 -9.23
C THR A 250 -47.21 9.97 -8.37
N ASP A 251 -46.07 9.46 -8.76
CA ASP A 251 -45.39 8.35 -8.11
C ASP A 251 -44.12 8.81 -7.37
N TYR A 252 -43.51 9.91 -7.81
CA TYR A 252 -42.34 10.52 -7.17
C TYR A 252 -42.19 12.00 -7.55
N GLU A 253 -41.54 12.78 -6.68
CA GLU A 253 -41.23 14.20 -6.88
C GLU A 253 -39.73 14.36 -7.14
N VAL A 254 -39.37 15.39 -7.94
CA VAL A 254 -37.97 15.70 -8.28
C VAL A 254 -37.71 17.19 -8.01
N ASP A 255 -36.72 17.50 -7.18
CA ASP A 255 -36.18 18.85 -6.99
C ASP A 255 -34.83 18.95 -7.75
N GLU A 256 -34.88 19.44 -9.00
CA GLU A 256 -33.65 19.59 -9.83
C GLU A 256 -32.66 20.57 -9.20
N LYS A 257 -33.09 21.56 -8.43
CA LYS A 257 -32.21 22.58 -7.80
C LYS A 257 -31.42 21.99 -6.64
N LYS A 258 -32.06 21.16 -5.83
CA LYS A 258 -31.41 20.46 -4.70
C LYS A 258 -30.84 19.12 -5.08
N ARG A 259 -31.05 18.64 -6.32
CA ARG A 259 -30.70 17.30 -6.80
C ARG A 259 -31.23 16.18 -5.88
N THR A 260 -32.46 16.35 -5.35
CA THR A 260 -33.13 15.39 -4.47
C THR A 260 -34.38 14.83 -5.14
N ILE A 261 -34.79 13.66 -4.69
CA ILE A 261 -36.05 13.01 -5.09
C ILE A 261 -36.84 12.59 -3.85
N GLY A 262 -38.17 12.53 -3.96
CA GLY A 262 -39.08 11.99 -2.95
C GLY A 262 -40.00 10.96 -3.60
N VAL A 263 -40.04 9.73 -3.09
CA VAL A 263 -41.00 8.72 -3.58
C VAL A 263 -42.31 8.90 -2.85
N LEU A 264 -43.42 8.97 -3.61
CA LEU A 264 -44.78 9.17 -3.08
C LEU A 264 -45.44 7.81 -2.80
N GLU A 265 -46.48 7.80 -1.96
CA GLU A 265 -47.21 6.61 -1.54
C GLU A 265 -47.72 5.75 -2.73
N PRO A 266 -48.29 6.35 -3.83
CA PRO A 266 -48.66 5.54 -5.01
C PRO A 266 -47.48 4.90 -5.74
N GLY A 267 -46.31 5.55 -5.68
CA GLY A 267 -45.08 4.97 -6.25
C GLY A 267 -44.57 3.78 -5.45
N ILE A 268 -44.61 3.88 -4.12
CA ILE A 268 -44.24 2.80 -3.21
C ILE A 268 -45.11 1.58 -3.46
N ALA A 269 -46.44 1.75 -3.46
CA ALA A 269 -47.38 0.65 -3.70
C ALA A 269 -47.16 -0.06 -5.04
N LYS A 270 -46.77 0.66 -6.10
CA LYS A 270 -46.42 0.05 -7.39
C LYS A 270 -45.13 -0.73 -7.37
N VAL A 271 -44.14 -0.30 -6.57
CA VAL A 271 -42.85 -1.00 -6.40
C VAL A 271 -43.09 -2.27 -5.60
N GLU A 272 -43.85 -2.20 -4.51
CA GLU A 272 -44.24 -3.35 -3.68
C GLU A 272 -44.96 -4.43 -4.51
N ASP A 273 -45.97 -4.03 -5.29
CA ASP A 273 -46.71 -4.92 -6.19
C ASP A 273 -45.80 -5.57 -7.24
N TYR A 274 -44.84 -4.82 -7.82
CA TYR A 274 -43.92 -5.34 -8.80
C TYR A 274 -42.93 -6.37 -8.21
N LEU A 275 -42.43 -6.10 -6.99
CA LEU A 275 -41.44 -6.95 -6.31
C LEU A 275 -42.12 -8.13 -5.59
N GLY A 276 -43.45 -8.05 -5.35
CA GLY A 276 -44.20 -9.06 -4.58
C GLY A 276 -43.88 -9.04 -3.09
N ILE A 277 -43.62 -7.85 -2.53
CA ILE A 277 -43.33 -7.62 -1.11
C ILE A 277 -44.48 -6.82 -0.46
N ASP A 278 -44.75 -7.10 0.81
CA ASP A 278 -45.86 -6.46 1.51
C ASP A 278 -45.54 -5.05 2.01
N ASN A 279 -44.25 -4.76 2.35
CA ASN A 279 -43.81 -3.46 2.84
C ASN A 279 -42.36 -3.16 2.50
N LEU A 280 -42.13 -2.12 1.70
CA LEU A 280 -40.77 -1.71 1.29
C LEU A 280 -39.94 -1.13 2.45
N TYR A 281 -40.60 -0.59 3.48
CA TYR A 281 -39.94 0.02 4.64
C TYR A 281 -39.71 -0.96 5.80
N GLU A 282 -40.02 -2.21 5.63
CA GLU A 282 -39.66 -3.26 6.59
C GLU A 282 -38.12 -3.43 6.64
N SER A 283 -37.58 -3.75 7.82
CA SER A 283 -36.12 -3.77 8.06
C SER A 283 -35.35 -4.65 7.08
N LEU A 284 -35.93 -5.77 6.64
CA LEU A 284 -35.40 -6.66 5.62
C LEU A 284 -35.36 -6.06 4.22
N ASN A 285 -36.24 -5.14 3.90
CA ASN A 285 -36.42 -4.52 2.59
C ASN A 285 -35.77 -3.12 2.50
N THR A 286 -35.34 -2.54 3.63
CA THR A 286 -34.71 -1.20 3.69
C THR A 286 -33.59 -0.97 2.67
N PRO A 287 -32.68 -1.92 2.38
CA PRO A 287 -31.67 -1.75 1.35
C PRO A 287 -32.24 -1.51 -0.05
N LEU A 288 -33.44 -2.01 -0.35
CA LEU A 288 -34.09 -1.84 -1.65
C LEU A 288 -34.48 -0.38 -1.93
N ILE A 289 -34.72 0.42 -0.89
CA ILE A 289 -35.02 1.85 -0.99
C ILE A 289 -33.85 2.61 -1.64
N GLY A 290 -32.62 2.24 -1.30
CA GLY A 290 -31.40 2.81 -1.90
C GLY A 290 -31.35 2.57 -3.42
N PHE A 291 -31.63 1.35 -3.87
CA PHE A 291 -31.67 1.01 -5.29
C PHE A 291 -32.79 1.77 -6.03
N LEU A 292 -33.99 1.88 -5.42
CA LEU A 292 -35.10 2.65 -5.97
C LEU A 292 -34.73 4.13 -6.14
N ASN A 293 -34.18 4.75 -5.11
CA ASN A 293 -33.78 6.15 -5.12
C ASN A 293 -32.72 6.41 -6.18
N ASN A 294 -31.70 5.55 -6.27
CA ASN A 294 -30.65 5.67 -7.26
C ASN A 294 -31.17 5.48 -8.69
N ALA A 295 -32.09 4.57 -8.91
CA ALA A 295 -32.68 4.36 -10.22
C ALA A 295 -33.52 5.58 -10.66
N ILE A 296 -34.29 6.21 -9.77
CA ILE A 296 -35.03 7.45 -10.05
C ILE A 296 -34.08 8.62 -10.30
N LYS A 297 -33.06 8.82 -9.45
CA LYS A 297 -32.03 9.85 -9.64
C LYS A 297 -31.30 9.67 -10.98
N ALA A 298 -30.90 8.45 -11.32
CA ALA A 298 -30.25 8.14 -12.61
C ALA A 298 -31.14 8.49 -13.79
N LYS A 299 -32.48 8.23 -13.69
CA LYS A 299 -33.47 8.56 -14.73
C LYS A 299 -33.61 10.06 -14.91
N GLU A 300 -33.77 10.83 -13.81
CA GLU A 300 -34.24 12.22 -13.87
C GLU A 300 -33.10 13.24 -13.76
N LEU A 301 -32.09 13.00 -12.93
CA LEU A 301 -31.07 13.98 -12.58
C LEU A 301 -29.74 13.81 -13.32
N PHE A 302 -29.49 12.65 -13.92
CA PHE A 302 -28.27 12.38 -14.69
C PHE A 302 -28.60 12.21 -16.17
N LYS A 303 -28.13 13.13 -17.01
CA LYS A 303 -28.46 13.21 -18.44
C LYS A 303 -27.26 12.78 -19.28
N ARG A 304 -27.51 11.88 -20.23
CA ARG A 304 -26.50 11.46 -21.20
C ARG A 304 -26.04 12.66 -22.02
N ASP A 305 -24.77 12.65 -22.41
CA ASP A 305 -24.07 13.70 -23.17
C ASP A 305 -23.96 15.05 -22.44
N LYS A 306 -24.35 15.10 -21.16
CA LYS A 306 -24.16 16.23 -20.25
C LYS A 306 -23.39 15.84 -19.00
N ASP A 307 -23.94 14.95 -18.17
CA ASP A 307 -23.34 14.49 -16.92
C ASP A 307 -22.42 13.27 -17.14
N TYR A 308 -22.70 12.48 -18.18
CA TYR A 308 -21.90 11.31 -18.57
C TYR A 308 -22.03 11.02 -20.07
N VAL A 309 -21.07 10.23 -20.62
CA VAL A 309 -21.12 9.69 -21.98
C VAL A 309 -21.00 8.17 -21.94
N VAL A 310 -21.49 7.49 -22.98
CA VAL A 310 -21.30 6.05 -23.14
C VAL A 310 -20.34 5.80 -24.29
N LEU A 311 -19.13 5.32 -24.00
CA LEU A 311 -18.07 5.03 -24.95
C LEU A 311 -17.62 3.57 -24.79
N ASN A 312 -17.50 2.85 -25.90
CA ASN A 312 -17.07 1.44 -25.93
C ASN A 312 -17.88 0.49 -25.01
N GLY A 313 -19.16 0.82 -24.72
CA GLY A 313 -20.01 0.05 -23.82
C GLY A 313 -19.79 0.36 -22.32
N GLU A 314 -19.08 1.44 -21.99
CA GLU A 314 -18.83 1.89 -20.61
C GLU A 314 -19.39 3.30 -20.40
N VAL A 315 -19.92 3.56 -19.20
CA VAL A 315 -20.33 4.88 -18.75
C VAL A 315 -19.09 5.63 -18.28
N MET A 316 -18.87 6.83 -18.78
CA MET A 316 -17.78 7.72 -18.38
C MET A 316 -18.33 9.07 -17.92
N ILE A 317 -17.84 9.57 -16.79
CA ILE A 317 -18.27 10.85 -16.23
C ILE A 317 -17.75 11.99 -17.09
N VAL A 318 -18.58 13.02 -17.26
CA VAL A 318 -18.20 14.32 -17.86
C VAL A 318 -18.12 15.34 -16.73
N ASP A 319 -17.00 16.02 -16.61
CA ASP A 319 -16.80 17.12 -15.65
C ASP A 319 -17.70 18.31 -16.00
N GLU A 320 -18.55 18.72 -15.07
CA GLU A 320 -19.56 19.76 -15.27
C GLU A 320 -18.94 21.14 -15.61
N HIS A 321 -17.72 21.43 -15.15
CA HIS A 321 -17.06 22.71 -15.32
C HIS A 321 -16.17 22.76 -16.55
N THR A 322 -15.51 21.67 -16.89
CA THR A 322 -14.54 21.62 -17.99
C THR A 322 -15.07 20.92 -19.24
N GLY A 323 -16.18 20.18 -19.15
CA GLY A 323 -16.72 19.34 -20.22
C GLY A 323 -15.81 18.16 -20.61
N ARG A 324 -14.76 17.87 -19.84
CA ARG A 324 -13.80 16.79 -20.11
C ARG A 324 -14.29 15.46 -19.55
N ILE A 325 -13.97 14.38 -20.24
CA ILE A 325 -14.24 13.02 -19.78
C ILE A 325 -13.23 12.67 -18.67
N LEU A 326 -13.75 12.28 -17.53
CA LEU A 326 -12.97 11.85 -16.38
C LEU A 326 -12.77 10.31 -16.46
N ALA A 327 -11.73 9.89 -17.17
CA ALA A 327 -11.42 8.48 -17.32
C ALA A 327 -11.09 7.82 -15.97
N GLY A 328 -11.63 6.62 -15.71
CA GLY A 328 -11.37 5.85 -14.50
C GLY A 328 -12.14 6.31 -13.24
N ARG A 329 -12.88 7.43 -13.28
CA ARG A 329 -13.75 7.86 -12.18
C ARG A 329 -15.15 7.28 -12.30
N ARG A 330 -15.76 6.99 -11.17
CA ARG A 330 -17.15 6.49 -11.05
C ARG A 330 -17.94 7.36 -10.08
N TYR A 331 -19.26 7.45 -10.27
CA TYR A 331 -20.15 8.03 -9.27
C TYR A 331 -20.25 7.09 -8.07
N ASN A 332 -20.30 7.65 -6.87
CA ASN A 332 -20.39 6.90 -5.60
C ASN A 332 -21.81 6.39 -5.32
N GLU A 333 -21.96 5.63 -4.25
CA GLU A 333 -23.24 5.17 -3.68
C GLU A 333 -24.14 4.39 -4.65
N GLY A 334 -23.57 3.59 -5.53
CA GLY A 334 -24.35 2.80 -6.50
C GLY A 334 -24.96 3.62 -7.64
N MET A 335 -24.70 4.95 -7.70
CA MET A 335 -25.22 5.81 -8.75
C MET A 335 -24.68 5.43 -10.13
N HIS A 336 -23.38 5.06 -10.21
CA HIS A 336 -22.78 4.66 -11.48
C HIS A 336 -23.42 3.38 -12.03
N GLN A 337 -23.67 2.39 -11.18
CA GLN A 337 -24.37 1.15 -11.52
C GLN A 337 -25.82 1.41 -11.94
N ALA A 338 -26.51 2.36 -11.25
CA ALA A 338 -27.85 2.77 -11.64
C ALA A 338 -27.87 3.41 -13.04
N ILE A 339 -26.84 4.17 -13.40
CA ILE A 339 -26.67 4.76 -14.74
C ILE A 339 -26.30 3.68 -15.76
N GLU A 340 -25.40 2.74 -15.44
CA GLU A 340 -25.09 1.58 -16.26
C GLU A 340 -26.35 0.75 -16.57
N ALA A 341 -27.18 0.50 -15.55
CA ALA A 341 -28.46 -0.18 -15.68
C ALA A 341 -29.47 0.61 -16.54
N LYS A 342 -29.53 1.94 -16.39
CA LYS A 342 -30.35 2.83 -17.20
C LYS A 342 -29.98 2.75 -18.69
N GLU A 343 -28.69 2.77 -19.01
CA GLU A 343 -28.16 2.74 -20.38
C GLU A 343 -28.15 1.32 -20.96
N GLY A 344 -28.38 0.29 -20.15
CA GLY A 344 -28.37 -1.11 -20.57
C GLY A 344 -26.98 -1.62 -20.96
N VAL A 345 -25.92 -1.01 -20.41
CA VAL A 345 -24.55 -1.51 -20.52
C VAL A 345 -24.26 -2.52 -19.43
N GLN A 346 -23.11 -3.19 -19.50
CA GLN A 346 -22.71 -4.15 -18.47
C GLN A 346 -22.53 -3.44 -17.13
N ILE A 347 -23.31 -3.85 -16.13
CA ILE A 347 -23.19 -3.32 -14.77
C ILE A 347 -21.92 -3.91 -14.15
N LYS A 348 -20.95 -3.06 -13.84
CA LYS A 348 -19.73 -3.49 -13.14
C LYS A 348 -20.02 -3.52 -11.63
N ALA A 349 -19.59 -4.59 -10.98
CA ALA A 349 -19.74 -4.73 -9.54
C ALA A 349 -19.10 -3.52 -8.80
N GLU A 350 -19.73 -3.10 -7.72
CA GLU A 350 -19.16 -2.13 -6.80
C GLU A 350 -18.02 -2.80 -6.03
N ASN A 351 -16.93 -2.07 -5.84
CA ASN A 351 -15.85 -2.56 -5.01
C ASN A 351 -16.15 -2.22 -3.55
N GLN A 352 -16.13 -3.22 -2.71
CA GLN A 352 -16.27 -3.08 -1.26
C GLN A 352 -14.90 -3.02 -0.61
N THR A 353 -14.72 -2.15 0.39
CA THR A 353 -13.52 -2.12 1.22
C THR A 353 -13.41 -3.43 2.02
N LEU A 354 -12.32 -4.16 1.80
CA LEU A 354 -12.01 -5.40 2.51
C LEU A 354 -11.10 -5.14 3.71
N ALA A 355 -10.13 -4.26 3.56
CA ALA A 355 -9.22 -3.85 4.62
C ALA A 355 -8.71 -2.43 4.36
N THR A 356 -8.50 -1.66 5.42
CA THR A 356 -8.01 -0.28 5.34
C THR A 356 -7.18 0.08 6.55
N ILE A 357 -6.16 0.94 6.36
CA ILE A 357 -5.39 1.56 7.43
C ILE A 357 -4.81 2.90 6.96
N THR A 358 -4.79 3.91 7.81
CA THR A 358 -4.04 5.14 7.54
C THR A 358 -2.55 4.94 7.76
N LEU A 359 -1.68 5.64 7.00
CA LEU A 359 -0.23 5.59 7.23
C LEU A 359 0.12 5.99 8.67
N GLN A 360 -0.61 6.96 9.24
CA GLN A 360 -0.42 7.38 10.63
C GLN A 360 -0.60 6.21 11.61
N ASN A 361 -1.68 5.46 11.48
CA ASN A 361 -1.94 4.32 12.36
C ASN A 361 -1.06 3.12 12.05
N TYR A 362 -0.68 2.92 10.77
CA TYR A 362 0.28 1.89 10.40
C TYR A 362 1.64 2.10 11.09
N PHE A 363 2.22 3.31 10.99
CA PHE A 363 3.52 3.59 11.63
C PHE A 363 3.47 3.61 13.15
N ARG A 364 2.30 3.76 13.77
CA ARG A 364 2.11 3.62 15.23
C ARG A 364 2.15 2.18 15.71
N LEU A 365 2.13 1.18 14.82
CA LEU A 365 2.29 -0.23 15.18
C LEU A 365 3.72 -0.57 15.58
N TYR A 366 4.71 0.20 15.11
CA TYR A 366 6.10 -0.04 15.44
C TYR A 366 6.41 0.34 16.89
N ASP A 367 7.18 -0.52 17.58
CA ASP A 367 7.69 -0.22 18.93
C ASP A 367 8.56 1.04 18.94
N LYS A 368 9.31 1.25 17.85
CA LYS A 368 10.13 2.43 17.64
C LYS A 368 10.09 2.88 16.18
N ILE A 369 9.97 4.18 15.98
CA ILE A 369 10.09 4.79 14.66
C ILE A 369 11.09 5.96 14.72
N SER A 370 11.74 6.21 13.59
CA SER A 370 12.58 7.40 13.37
C SER A 370 12.51 7.79 11.90
N GLY A 371 13.01 8.95 11.56
CA GLY A 371 13.00 9.38 10.17
C GLY A 371 14.09 10.37 9.83
N MET A 372 14.33 10.54 8.55
CA MET A 372 15.32 11.49 8.04
C MET A 372 14.76 12.25 6.83
N THR A 373 15.07 13.53 6.77
CA THR A 373 14.73 14.40 5.63
C THR A 373 15.58 15.68 5.68
N GLY A 374 15.54 16.47 4.62
CA GLY A 374 16.20 17.80 4.57
C GLY A 374 15.32 18.95 5.08
N THR A 375 14.04 18.71 5.41
CA THR A 375 13.00 19.74 5.53
C THR A 375 11.91 19.44 6.57
N ALA A 376 12.28 18.99 7.78
CA ALA A 376 11.31 18.60 8.82
C ALA A 376 10.89 19.76 9.75
N ASP A 377 11.74 20.79 9.92
CA ASP A 377 11.53 21.86 10.93
C ASP A 377 10.18 22.58 10.77
N THR A 378 9.70 22.75 9.53
CA THR A 378 8.41 23.41 9.27
C THR A 378 7.21 22.65 9.81
N GLU A 379 7.30 21.31 9.90
CA GLU A 379 6.24 20.39 10.33
C GLU A 379 6.52 19.76 11.71
N ALA A 380 7.51 20.26 12.44
CA ALA A 380 7.95 19.71 13.74
C ALA A 380 6.80 19.54 14.75
N ALA A 381 5.84 20.45 14.77
CA ALA A 381 4.66 20.36 15.64
C ALA A 381 3.74 19.19 15.28
N GLU A 382 3.58 18.89 13.99
CA GLU A 382 2.78 17.75 13.51
C GLU A 382 3.49 16.42 13.81
N PHE A 383 4.79 16.32 13.55
CA PHE A 383 5.58 15.14 13.91
C PHE A 383 5.51 14.83 15.39
N GLN A 384 5.64 15.85 16.24
CA GLN A 384 5.54 15.67 17.70
C GLN A 384 4.12 15.32 18.15
N GLY A 385 3.09 15.96 17.56
CA GLY A 385 1.69 15.75 17.94
C GLY A 385 1.16 14.39 17.52
N THR A 386 1.44 14.00 16.29
CA THR A 386 0.88 12.79 15.65
C THR A 386 1.71 11.54 15.92
N TYR A 387 3.05 11.63 15.76
CA TYR A 387 3.94 10.47 15.80
C TYR A 387 4.86 10.43 17.04
N LYS A 388 4.84 11.46 17.88
CA LYS A 388 5.74 11.63 19.04
C LYS A 388 7.22 11.74 18.66
N LEU A 389 7.50 12.15 17.44
CA LEU A 389 8.85 12.33 16.94
C LEU A 389 9.34 13.76 17.16
N GLY A 390 10.50 13.89 17.79
CA GLY A 390 11.23 15.16 17.87
C GLY A 390 12.04 15.40 16.59
N VAL A 391 12.17 16.64 16.16
CA VAL A 391 13.04 17.03 15.03
C VAL A 391 14.36 17.54 15.56
N VAL A 392 15.47 16.96 15.11
CA VAL A 392 16.83 17.35 15.49
C VAL A 392 17.57 17.85 14.25
N PRO A 393 17.80 19.18 14.13
CA PRO A 393 18.56 19.73 13.03
C PRO A 393 20.04 19.43 13.20
N ILE A 394 20.57 18.57 12.30
CA ILE A 394 21.99 18.20 12.29
C ILE A 394 22.77 19.24 11.46
N PRO A 395 23.90 19.77 11.97
CA PRO A 395 24.71 20.72 11.21
C PRO A 395 25.28 20.08 9.94
N THR A 396 25.49 20.87 8.89
CA THR A 396 26.14 20.40 7.66
C THR A 396 27.64 20.16 7.89
N ASN A 397 28.19 19.14 7.19
CA ASN A 397 29.63 18.82 7.26
C ASN A 397 30.51 20.02 6.78
N ARG A 398 30.08 20.66 5.69
CA ARG A 398 30.72 21.90 5.19
C ARG A 398 29.69 23.03 5.16
N LYS A 399 30.20 24.28 5.36
CA LYS A 399 29.29 25.44 5.31
C LYS A 399 28.67 25.57 3.92
N MET A 400 27.33 25.70 3.88
CA MET A 400 26.57 25.92 2.64
C MET A 400 27.01 27.24 1.98
N GLN A 401 27.29 27.17 0.68
CA GLN A 401 27.72 28.32 -0.15
C GLN A 401 26.65 28.77 -1.15
N ARG A 402 25.49 28.06 -1.21
CA ARG A 402 24.39 28.42 -2.12
C ARG A 402 23.86 29.83 -1.82
N VAL A 403 23.59 30.58 -2.88
CA VAL A 403 22.99 31.91 -2.86
C VAL A 403 21.51 31.80 -3.27
N ASP A 404 20.61 32.09 -2.34
CA ASP A 404 19.18 32.12 -2.62
C ASP A 404 18.79 33.56 -3.02
N GLN A 405 18.52 33.77 -4.32
CA GLN A 405 18.15 35.08 -4.89
C GLN A 405 16.71 35.47 -4.47
N PRO A 406 16.39 36.78 -4.44
CA PRO A 406 15.03 37.25 -4.25
C PRO A 406 14.07 36.77 -5.33
N ASP A 407 12.80 36.58 -4.94
CA ASP A 407 11.74 36.23 -5.88
C ASP A 407 11.44 37.37 -6.85
N LEU A 408 11.23 37.03 -8.13
CA LEU A 408 10.79 37.97 -9.18
C LEU A 408 9.29 37.75 -9.42
N VAL A 409 8.47 38.77 -9.20
CA VAL A 409 7.02 38.67 -9.33
C VAL A 409 6.54 39.45 -10.54
N TYR A 410 5.95 38.75 -11.49
CA TYR A 410 5.39 39.29 -12.74
C TYR A 410 3.87 39.48 -12.60
N LYS A 411 3.30 40.32 -13.43
CA LYS A 411 1.88 40.59 -13.45
C LYS A 411 1.08 39.41 -14.00
N ASN A 412 1.58 38.79 -15.09
CA ASN A 412 0.94 37.67 -15.76
C ASN A 412 1.89 36.49 -15.98
N GLU A 413 1.32 35.31 -16.32
CA GLU A 413 2.11 34.10 -16.57
C GLU A 413 2.96 34.19 -17.83
N GLU A 414 2.49 34.87 -18.88
CA GLU A 414 3.20 34.96 -20.13
C GLU A 414 4.54 35.69 -19.96
N GLY A 415 4.52 36.89 -19.36
CA GLY A 415 5.72 37.66 -19.04
C GLY A 415 6.68 36.93 -18.10
N LYS A 416 6.14 36.18 -17.13
CA LYS A 416 6.91 35.30 -16.27
C LYS A 416 7.65 34.23 -17.05
N PHE A 417 6.97 33.47 -17.92
CA PHE A 417 7.60 32.39 -18.70
C PHE A 417 8.59 32.92 -19.73
N ASP A 418 8.36 34.10 -20.31
CA ASP A 418 9.31 34.71 -21.23
C ASP A 418 10.60 35.11 -20.52
N ALA A 419 10.50 35.67 -19.30
CA ALA A 419 11.65 35.97 -18.47
C ALA A 419 12.40 34.68 -17.99
N VAL A 420 11.67 33.63 -17.65
CA VAL A 420 12.24 32.31 -17.33
C VAL A 420 13.05 31.74 -18.47
N VAL A 421 12.50 31.80 -19.69
CA VAL A 421 13.20 31.32 -20.89
C VAL A 421 14.46 32.16 -21.17
N ALA A 422 14.39 33.50 -21.04
CA ALA A 422 15.54 34.40 -21.23
C ALA A 422 16.68 34.06 -20.23
N ASP A 423 16.38 33.86 -18.95
CA ASP A 423 17.37 33.51 -17.92
C ASP A 423 18.01 32.13 -18.22
N ILE A 424 17.19 31.13 -18.61
CA ILE A 424 17.70 29.81 -19.02
C ILE A 424 18.65 29.89 -20.21
N VAL A 425 18.31 30.68 -21.23
CA VAL A 425 19.16 30.89 -22.43
C VAL A 425 20.49 31.50 -22.03
N GLU A 426 20.50 32.52 -21.17
CA GLU A 426 21.71 33.20 -20.70
C GLU A 426 22.63 32.25 -19.94
N ARG A 427 22.10 31.53 -18.95
CA ARG A 427 22.84 30.56 -18.12
C ARG A 427 23.38 29.37 -18.94
N HIS A 428 22.56 28.84 -19.85
CA HIS A 428 22.99 27.78 -20.76
C HIS A 428 24.14 28.23 -21.68
N ALA A 429 24.08 29.47 -22.20
CA ALA A 429 25.13 30.03 -23.03
C ALA A 429 26.46 30.21 -22.23
N GLU A 430 26.39 30.49 -20.93
CA GLU A 430 27.56 30.54 -20.03
C GLU A 430 28.08 29.12 -19.67
N GLY A 431 27.29 28.09 -19.93
CA GLY A 431 27.63 26.70 -19.59
C GLY A 431 27.25 26.29 -18.17
N GLN A 432 26.49 27.12 -17.44
CA GLN A 432 25.99 26.78 -16.11
C GLN A 432 24.84 25.76 -16.25
N PRO A 433 24.83 24.64 -15.49
CA PRO A 433 23.69 23.71 -15.48
C PRO A 433 22.45 24.33 -14.81
N VAL A 434 21.27 24.11 -15.39
CA VAL A 434 20.00 24.68 -14.94
C VAL A 434 19.00 23.57 -14.64
N LEU A 435 18.46 23.54 -13.41
CA LEU A 435 17.33 22.73 -13.02
C LEU A 435 16.10 23.60 -12.84
N VAL A 436 15.07 23.38 -13.65
CA VAL A 436 13.81 24.12 -13.56
C VAL A 436 12.75 23.28 -12.86
N GLY A 437 12.19 23.81 -11.77
CA GLY A 437 11.06 23.21 -11.06
C GLY A 437 9.73 23.81 -11.55
N THR A 438 8.79 22.95 -11.97
CA THR A 438 7.42 23.33 -12.36
C THR A 438 6.40 22.63 -11.45
N THR A 439 5.22 23.21 -11.27
CA THR A 439 4.16 22.70 -10.40
C THR A 439 3.27 21.65 -11.05
N SER A 440 3.27 21.55 -12.39
CA SER A 440 2.44 20.58 -13.11
C SER A 440 3.11 20.09 -14.39
N VAL A 441 2.63 18.93 -14.87
CA VAL A 441 3.06 18.36 -16.17
C VAL A 441 2.77 19.34 -17.31
N GLU A 442 1.60 19.97 -17.30
CA GLU A 442 1.20 20.95 -18.33
C GLU A 442 2.19 22.13 -18.41
N LYS A 443 2.58 22.70 -17.26
CA LYS A 443 3.55 23.81 -17.21
C LYS A 443 4.95 23.38 -17.66
N SER A 444 5.34 22.13 -17.38
CA SER A 444 6.60 21.57 -17.88
C SER A 444 6.62 21.43 -19.40
N GLU A 445 5.52 21.00 -19.99
CA GLU A 445 5.36 20.87 -21.44
C GLU A 445 5.30 22.23 -22.13
N LEU A 446 4.60 23.22 -21.55
CA LEU A 446 4.58 24.61 -22.04
C LEU A 446 5.98 25.19 -22.08
N LEU A 447 6.74 25.07 -20.98
CA LEU A 447 8.12 25.58 -20.92
C LEU A 447 9.01 24.86 -21.93
N SER A 448 8.91 23.54 -22.05
CA SER A 448 9.62 22.74 -23.05
C SER A 448 9.34 23.23 -24.48
N SER A 449 8.08 23.51 -24.78
CA SER A 449 7.71 24.09 -26.12
C SER A 449 8.37 25.44 -26.38
N LYS A 450 8.44 26.34 -25.39
CA LYS A 450 9.10 27.65 -25.49
C LYS A 450 10.62 27.51 -25.66
N LEU A 451 11.27 26.61 -24.89
CA LEU A 451 12.72 26.33 -24.99
C LEU A 451 13.10 25.74 -26.37
N LYS A 452 12.30 24.83 -26.92
CA LYS A 452 12.49 24.29 -28.27
C LYS A 452 12.46 25.37 -29.34
N LYS A 453 11.58 26.37 -29.20
CA LYS A 453 11.52 27.53 -30.13
C LYS A 453 12.78 28.39 -30.09
N GLN A 454 13.46 28.46 -28.94
CA GLN A 454 14.73 29.17 -28.76
C GLN A 454 15.96 28.30 -29.09
N GLY A 455 15.75 27.04 -29.47
CA GLY A 455 16.83 26.12 -29.83
C GLY A 455 17.67 25.63 -28.63
N VAL A 456 17.18 25.72 -27.38
CA VAL A 456 17.88 25.25 -26.20
C VAL A 456 17.66 23.74 -26.06
N PRO A 457 18.74 22.91 -26.11
CA PRO A 457 18.62 21.48 -25.80
C PRO A 457 18.28 21.31 -24.32
N HIS A 458 17.29 20.46 -24.01
CA HIS A 458 16.84 20.22 -22.64
C HIS A 458 16.17 18.85 -22.51
N GLU A 459 16.22 18.29 -21.30
CA GLU A 459 15.48 17.10 -20.92
C GLU A 459 14.26 17.48 -20.07
N VAL A 460 13.16 16.71 -20.22
CA VAL A 460 11.94 16.92 -19.44
C VAL A 460 11.71 15.71 -18.55
N LEU A 461 11.54 15.96 -17.26
CA LEU A 461 11.33 14.96 -16.23
C LEU A 461 9.95 15.15 -15.61
N ASN A 462 8.99 14.33 -16.01
CA ASN A 462 7.62 14.37 -15.49
C ASN A 462 7.04 12.95 -15.41
N ALA A 463 5.82 12.81 -14.88
CA ALA A 463 5.13 11.54 -14.66
C ALA A 463 5.00 10.62 -15.90
N LYS A 464 5.23 11.16 -17.12
CA LYS A 464 5.20 10.36 -18.36
C LYS A 464 6.51 9.62 -18.66
N GLN A 465 7.60 9.87 -17.91
CA GLN A 465 8.96 9.40 -18.23
C GLN A 465 9.67 8.72 -17.06
N HIS A 466 8.94 8.00 -16.19
CA HIS A 466 9.49 7.36 -15.00
C HIS A 466 10.69 6.43 -15.25
N GLU A 467 10.67 5.67 -16.34
CA GLU A 467 11.74 4.71 -16.66
C GLU A 467 13.10 5.38 -16.94
N ARG A 468 13.08 6.64 -17.40
CA ARG A 468 14.31 7.39 -17.74
C ARG A 468 14.74 8.38 -16.65
N GLU A 469 13.99 8.45 -15.57
CA GLU A 469 14.17 9.45 -14.51
C GLU A 469 15.58 9.47 -13.95
N ALA A 470 16.09 8.31 -13.51
CA ALA A 470 17.42 8.18 -12.93
C ALA A 470 18.53 8.60 -13.90
N ALA A 471 18.38 8.25 -15.19
CA ALA A 471 19.36 8.62 -16.22
C ALA A 471 19.37 10.13 -16.50
N ILE A 472 18.22 10.78 -16.51
CA ILE A 472 18.09 12.23 -16.71
C ILE A 472 18.68 12.98 -15.51
N VAL A 473 18.35 12.57 -14.28
CA VAL A 473 18.88 13.18 -13.05
C VAL A 473 20.40 13.04 -12.97
N ALA A 474 20.93 11.88 -13.34
CA ALA A 474 22.37 11.62 -13.36
C ALA A 474 23.16 12.60 -14.28
N GLN A 475 22.51 13.14 -15.31
CA GLN A 475 23.12 14.08 -16.25
C GLN A 475 22.80 15.56 -15.96
N ALA A 476 21.86 15.83 -15.05
CA ALA A 476 21.36 17.20 -14.79
C ALA A 476 22.43 18.17 -14.24
N GLY A 477 23.49 17.66 -13.63
CA GLY A 477 24.62 18.48 -13.13
C GLY A 477 25.77 18.68 -14.10
N ARG A 478 25.65 18.26 -15.35
CA ARG A 478 26.68 18.44 -16.38
C ARG A 478 26.70 19.87 -16.91
N LYS A 479 27.85 20.30 -17.39
CA LYS A 479 28.05 21.64 -17.97
C LYS A 479 27.02 21.94 -19.05
N GLY A 480 26.30 23.06 -18.88
CA GLY A 480 25.29 23.55 -19.83
C GLY A 480 24.03 22.68 -19.92
N SER A 481 23.82 21.67 -19.08
CA SER A 481 22.59 20.87 -19.05
C SER A 481 21.39 21.71 -18.61
N VAL A 482 20.25 21.52 -19.29
CA VAL A 482 18.98 22.12 -18.90
C VAL A 482 17.97 21.00 -18.64
N THR A 483 17.49 20.91 -17.41
CA THR A 483 16.50 19.90 -17.00
C THR A 483 15.25 20.57 -16.49
N VAL A 484 14.10 20.28 -17.10
CA VAL A 484 12.78 20.76 -16.66
C VAL A 484 12.07 19.64 -15.92
N ALA A 485 11.88 19.79 -14.62
CA ALA A 485 11.31 18.76 -13.76
C ALA A 485 10.00 19.22 -13.13
N THR A 486 9.03 18.30 -12.96
CA THR A 486 7.92 18.52 -12.04
C THR A 486 8.38 18.29 -10.61
N ASN A 487 7.65 18.80 -9.62
CA ASN A 487 8.04 18.92 -8.20
C ASN A 487 8.70 17.71 -7.60
N MET A 488 8.17 16.52 -7.88
CA MET A 488 8.57 15.28 -7.21
C MET A 488 9.55 14.47 -8.04
N ALA A 489 9.72 14.80 -9.31
CA ALA A 489 10.61 14.07 -10.19
C ALA A 489 12.07 14.17 -9.72
N GLY A 490 12.76 13.04 -9.66
CA GLY A 490 14.14 12.92 -9.17
C GLY A 490 14.30 12.99 -7.65
N ARG A 491 13.23 12.88 -6.85
CA ARG A 491 13.32 12.83 -5.39
C ARG A 491 14.12 11.60 -4.93
N GLY A 492 14.95 11.77 -3.91
CA GLY A 492 15.81 10.68 -3.42
C GLY A 492 17.08 10.43 -4.26
N THR A 493 17.18 11.04 -5.46
CA THR A 493 18.37 10.91 -6.32
C THR A 493 19.22 12.17 -6.24
N ASP A 494 20.53 12.03 -6.07
CA ASP A 494 21.45 13.15 -5.97
C ASP A 494 21.87 13.67 -7.37
N ILE A 495 21.84 14.99 -7.55
CA ILE A 495 22.44 15.66 -8.72
C ILE A 495 23.88 16.02 -8.34
N MET A 496 24.81 15.38 -9.02
CA MET A 496 26.24 15.62 -8.86
C MET A 496 26.75 16.58 -9.95
N LEU A 497 27.55 17.57 -9.56
CA LEU A 497 28.21 18.46 -10.55
C LEU A 497 29.16 17.63 -11.42
N GLY A 498 29.14 17.86 -12.73
CA GLY A 498 29.87 17.05 -13.70
C GLY A 498 29.19 15.75 -14.12
N GLY A 499 28.07 15.35 -13.46
CA GLY A 499 27.31 14.13 -13.76
C GLY A 499 27.68 12.95 -12.87
N ASN A 500 27.11 11.78 -13.14
CA ASN A 500 27.37 10.53 -12.42
C ASN A 500 28.30 9.63 -13.22
N ALA A 501 29.47 9.28 -12.64
CA ALA A 501 30.50 8.52 -13.32
C ALA A 501 30.05 7.09 -13.71
N GLU A 502 29.24 6.43 -12.90
CA GLU A 502 28.76 5.07 -13.18
C GLU A 502 27.83 5.07 -14.40
N PHE A 503 26.87 6.01 -14.46
CA PHE A 503 26.01 6.17 -15.63
C PHE A 503 26.79 6.50 -16.90
N MET A 504 27.83 7.31 -16.80
CA MET A 504 28.72 7.62 -17.93
C MET A 504 29.50 6.38 -18.39
N ALA A 505 29.97 5.54 -17.46
CA ALA A 505 30.65 4.30 -17.78
C ALA A 505 29.73 3.29 -18.48
N VAL A 506 28.46 3.15 -18.01
CA VAL A 506 27.43 2.32 -18.67
C VAL A 506 27.19 2.80 -20.10
N ALA A 507 27.03 4.11 -20.31
CA ALA A 507 26.82 4.68 -21.62
C ALA A 507 28.03 4.51 -22.56
N ASP A 508 29.25 4.64 -22.03
CA ASP A 508 30.49 4.41 -22.79
C ASP A 508 30.60 2.94 -23.25
N LEU A 509 30.31 1.99 -22.36
CA LEU A 509 30.33 0.57 -22.69
C LEU A 509 29.25 0.18 -23.69
N ALA A 510 28.03 0.70 -23.51
CA ALA A 510 26.93 0.48 -24.46
C ALA A 510 27.28 1.05 -25.85
N ALA A 511 27.93 2.22 -25.94
CA ALA A 511 28.40 2.79 -27.20
C ALA A 511 29.47 1.93 -27.89
N ARG A 512 30.20 1.08 -27.14
CA ARG A 512 31.16 0.10 -27.65
C ARG A 512 30.53 -1.26 -28.00
N GLY A 513 29.21 -1.40 -27.81
CA GLY A 513 28.49 -2.63 -28.06
C GLY A 513 28.63 -3.67 -26.93
N LEU A 514 29.04 -3.24 -25.73
CA LEU A 514 29.17 -4.08 -24.55
C LEU A 514 27.93 -3.87 -23.66
N ASP A 515 27.18 -4.94 -23.44
CA ASP A 515 26.00 -4.99 -22.59
C ASP A 515 26.18 -6.03 -21.48
N ALA A 516 25.78 -5.68 -20.26
CA ALA A 516 25.92 -6.57 -19.09
C ALA A 516 25.11 -7.88 -19.21
N THR A 517 24.11 -7.91 -20.09
CA THR A 517 23.24 -9.08 -20.30
C THR A 517 23.66 -9.90 -21.51
N GLU A 518 24.11 -9.24 -22.60
CA GLU A 518 24.50 -9.92 -23.85
C GLU A 518 25.92 -10.44 -23.84
N ASN A 519 26.86 -9.70 -23.21
CA ASN A 519 28.28 -10.06 -23.12
C ASN A 519 28.86 -9.79 -21.72
N PRO A 520 28.41 -10.51 -20.69
CA PRO A 520 28.75 -10.21 -19.29
C PRO A 520 30.25 -10.27 -19.00
N ASP A 521 30.96 -11.23 -19.51
CA ASP A 521 32.43 -11.40 -19.25
C ASP A 521 33.27 -10.25 -19.82
N GLU A 522 32.93 -9.80 -21.02
CA GLU A 522 33.64 -8.68 -21.70
C GLU A 522 33.27 -7.35 -21.04
N TYR A 523 31.99 -7.20 -20.62
CA TYR A 523 31.50 -6.04 -19.89
C TYR A 523 32.22 -5.91 -18.54
N GLU A 524 32.27 -6.96 -17.73
CA GLU A 524 32.95 -6.96 -16.43
C GLU A 524 34.46 -6.67 -16.56
N ALA A 525 35.13 -7.21 -17.57
CA ALA A 525 36.51 -6.92 -17.83
C ALA A 525 36.79 -5.47 -18.21
N ALA A 526 35.87 -4.82 -18.95
CA ALA A 526 36.00 -3.43 -19.40
C ALA A 526 35.49 -2.40 -18.36
N TRP A 527 34.67 -2.82 -17.41
CA TRP A 527 34.03 -1.97 -16.42
C TRP A 527 34.99 -1.11 -15.58
N PRO A 528 36.06 -1.65 -14.96
CA PRO A 528 36.95 -0.85 -14.10
C PRO A 528 37.61 0.32 -14.86
N GLU A 529 38.05 0.09 -16.08
CA GLU A 529 38.69 1.12 -16.91
C GLU A 529 37.68 2.19 -17.35
N ALA A 530 36.46 1.78 -17.71
CA ALA A 530 35.38 2.71 -18.08
C ALA A 530 34.99 3.62 -16.92
N VAL A 531 34.85 3.06 -15.70
CA VAL A 531 34.54 3.80 -14.48
C VAL A 531 35.65 4.80 -14.12
N GLU A 532 36.92 4.40 -14.18
CA GLU A 532 38.03 5.31 -13.86
C GLU A 532 38.14 6.46 -14.87
N ARG A 533 37.93 6.21 -16.16
CA ARG A 533 37.84 7.29 -17.15
C ARG A 533 36.65 8.22 -16.88
N ALA A 534 35.49 7.66 -16.57
CA ALA A 534 34.29 8.43 -16.25
C ALA A 534 34.51 9.29 -14.99
N LYS A 535 35.11 8.75 -13.93
CA LYS A 535 35.45 9.51 -12.71
C LYS A 535 36.41 10.66 -13.00
N ALA A 536 37.41 10.46 -13.81
CA ALA A 536 38.34 11.52 -14.22
C ALA A 536 37.65 12.62 -15.02
N ALA A 537 36.75 12.25 -15.94
CA ALA A 537 35.96 13.20 -16.71
C ALA A 537 34.99 14.00 -15.84
N VAL A 538 34.29 13.32 -14.94
CA VAL A 538 33.37 13.96 -13.98
C VAL A 538 34.11 14.93 -13.07
N ALA A 539 35.28 14.57 -12.54
CA ALA A 539 36.07 15.44 -11.69
C ALA A 539 36.52 16.73 -12.41
N ALA A 540 36.94 16.62 -13.65
CA ALA A 540 37.32 17.78 -14.47
C ALA A 540 36.12 18.69 -14.76
N GLU A 541 34.99 18.11 -15.16
CA GLU A 541 33.75 18.86 -15.42
C GLU A 541 33.15 19.45 -14.15
N HIS A 542 33.26 18.77 -13.00
CA HIS A 542 32.86 19.28 -11.68
C HIS A 542 33.57 20.61 -11.38
N ASP A 543 34.88 20.66 -11.55
CA ASP A 543 35.65 21.88 -11.25
C ASP A 543 35.25 23.04 -12.19
N GLU A 544 35.02 22.75 -13.49
CA GLU A 544 34.52 23.75 -14.43
C GLU A 544 33.15 24.30 -14.03
N VAL A 545 32.19 23.41 -13.70
CA VAL A 545 30.85 23.80 -13.28
C VAL A 545 30.88 24.56 -11.96
N LYS A 546 31.77 24.19 -11.06
CA LYS A 546 31.99 24.88 -9.79
C LYS A 546 32.49 26.33 -9.99
N GLU A 547 33.38 26.58 -10.94
CA GLU A 547 33.83 27.93 -11.30
C GLU A 547 32.71 28.77 -11.92
N LEU A 548 31.76 28.14 -12.63
CA LEU A 548 30.55 28.77 -13.19
C LEU A 548 29.47 29.06 -12.15
N GLY A 549 29.70 28.78 -10.87
CA GLY A 549 28.74 29.02 -9.78
C GLY A 549 27.91 27.82 -9.39
N GLY A 550 28.18 26.62 -9.92
CA GLY A 550 27.48 25.37 -9.61
C GLY A 550 26.11 25.25 -10.26
N LEU A 551 25.25 24.38 -9.72
CA LEU A 551 23.89 24.17 -10.26
C LEU A 551 22.98 25.37 -9.94
N TYR A 552 22.35 25.93 -10.99
CA TYR A 552 21.30 26.94 -10.84
C TYR A 552 19.93 26.27 -10.77
N VAL A 553 19.16 26.55 -9.71
CA VAL A 553 17.80 26.05 -9.50
C VAL A 553 16.79 27.16 -9.70
N LEU A 554 15.93 27.01 -10.70
CA LEU A 554 14.88 27.96 -11.04
C LEU A 554 13.51 27.35 -10.72
N GLY A 555 12.72 28.01 -9.84
CA GLY A 555 11.33 27.67 -9.60
C GLY A 555 10.41 28.56 -10.42
N THR A 556 9.46 27.98 -11.14
CA THR A 556 8.48 28.75 -11.94
C THR A 556 7.28 29.21 -11.14
N GLU A 557 7.09 28.67 -9.94
CA GLU A 557 6.03 29.02 -8.98
C GLU A 557 6.44 28.66 -7.57
N ARG A 558 5.75 29.21 -6.57
CA ARG A 558 5.78 28.71 -5.20
C ARG A 558 4.81 27.56 -5.03
N HIS A 559 5.23 26.54 -4.32
CA HIS A 559 4.41 25.40 -3.99
C HIS A 559 3.45 25.69 -2.83
N GLU A 560 2.49 24.82 -2.62
CA GLU A 560 1.55 24.90 -1.50
C GLU A 560 2.27 24.87 -0.12
N SER A 561 3.43 24.19 -0.03
CA SER A 561 4.25 24.12 1.17
C SER A 561 5.64 24.69 0.96
N ARG A 562 6.10 25.47 1.92
CA ARG A 562 7.50 26.02 1.98
C ARG A 562 8.53 24.89 1.98
N ARG A 563 8.17 23.74 2.48
CA ARG A 563 9.01 22.56 2.55
C ARG A 563 9.39 22.09 1.14
N ILE A 564 8.44 22.03 0.21
CA ILE A 564 8.69 21.63 -1.18
C ILE A 564 9.59 22.64 -1.88
N ASP A 565 9.41 23.95 -1.64
CA ASP A 565 10.32 24.99 -2.15
C ASP A 565 11.76 24.77 -1.63
N ASN A 566 11.91 24.42 -0.34
CA ASN A 566 13.22 24.16 0.26
C ASN A 566 13.86 22.87 -0.29
N GLN A 567 13.07 21.83 -0.60
CA GLN A 567 13.55 20.61 -1.27
C GLN A 567 14.06 20.92 -2.67
N LEU A 568 13.34 21.74 -3.44
CA LEU A 568 13.77 22.17 -4.77
C LEU A 568 15.10 22.96 -4.67
N ARG A 569 15.19 23.97 -3.80
CA ARG A 569 16.45 24.69 -3.57
C ARG A 569 17.59 23.77 -3.11
N GLY A 570 17.27 22.75 -2.28
CA GLY A 570 18.22 21.78 -1.76
C GLY A 570 18.85 20.85 -2.81
N ARG A 571 18.39 20.91 -4.07
CA ARG A 571 19.07 20.23 -5.18
C ARG A 571 20.42 20.84 -5.51
N SER A 572 20.67 22.09 -5.12
CA SER A 572 21.89 22.85 -5.37
C SER A 572 22.63 23.16 -4.05
N GLY A 573 23.94 23.44 -4.13
CA GLY A 573 24.79 23.83 -3.00
C GLY A 573 25.09 22.71 -2.03
N ARG A 574 25.37 21.49 -2.53
CA ARG A 574 25.61 20.28 -1.73
C ARG A 574 27.07 20.17 -1.32
N GLN A 575 27.36 19.58 -0.15
CA GLN A 575 28.71 19.33 0.37
C GLN A 575 29.68 20.51 0.28
N GLY A 576 29.13 21.75 0.38
CA GLY A 576 29.91 22.99 0.32
C GLY A 576 30.26 23.45 -1.11
N ASP A 577 29.69 22.87 -2.15
CA ASP A 577 29.77 23.38 -3.51
C ASP A 577 28.95 24.68 -3.64
N PRO A 578 29.33 25.58 -4.55
CA PRO A 578 28.51 26.72 -4.87
C PRO A 578 27.19 26.31 -5.54
N GLY A 579 26.24 27.22 -5.54
CA GLY A 579 24.96 27.02 -6.18
C GLY A 579 24.13 28.26 -6.07
N GLU A 580 23.06 28.31 -6.86
CA GLU A 580 22.17 29.46 -6.89
C GLU A 580 20.73 29.00 -7.00
N SER A 581 19.78 29.74 -6.39
CA SER A 581 18.35 29.50 -6.62
C SER A 581 17.57 30.80 -6.77
N ARG A 582 16.53 30.77 -7.61
CA ARG A 582 15.60 31.89 -7.80
C ARG A 582 14.21 31.39 -8.14
N PHE A 583 13.18 32.10 -7.67
CA PHE A 583 11.78 31.82 -8.03
C PHE A 583 11.23 32.95 -8.92
N TYR A 584 10.55 32.55 -9.98
CA TYR A 584 9.80 33.41 -10.89
C TYR A 584 8.31 33.17 -10.64
N LEU A 585 7.60 34.22 -10.25
CA LEU A 585 6.22 34.14 -9.80
C LEU A 585 5.32 35.05 -10.63
N SER A 586 4.04 34.72 -10.71
CA SER A 586 3.01 35.57 -11.32
C SER A 586 1.86 35.79 -10.35
N MET A 587 1.21 36.95 -10.48
CA MET A 587 -0.04 37.20 -9.74
C MET A 587 -1.18 36.28 -10.18
N GLN A 588 -1.01 35.55 -11.28
CA GLN A 588 -1.96 34.59 -11.84
C GLN A 588 -1.66 33.13 -11.41
N ASP A 589 -0.55 32.88 -10.71
CA ASP A 589 -0.21 31.55 -10.17
C ASP A 589 -1.29 31.07 -9.20
N ASP A 590 -1.55 29.76 -9.14
CA ASP A 590 -2.65 29.16 -8.38
C ASP A 590 -2.62 29.56 -6.90
N LEU A 591 -1.45 29.54 -6.27
CA LEU A 591 -1.30 29.96 -4.87
C LEU A 591 -1.71 31.44 -4.69
N MET A 592 -1.38 32.31 -5.65
CA MET A 592 -1.71 33.73 -5.59
C MET A 592 -3.21 33.97 -5.79
N ARG A 593 -3.86 33.18 -6.65
CA ARG A 593 -5.32 33.28 -6.92
C ARG A 593 -6.15 32.88 -5.71
N LEU A 594 -5.70 31.91 -4.89
CA LEU A 594 -6.40 31.48 -3.66
C LEU A 594 -6.46 32.56 -2.57
N PHE A 595 -5.52 33.53 -2.55
CA PHE A 595 -5.35 34.49 -1.44
C PHE A 595 -5.56 35.98 -1.83
N ASN A 596 -6.63 36.29 -2.61
CA ASN A 596 -7.05 37.65 -2.93
C ASN A 596 -6.00 38.54 -3.65
N SER A 597 -5.31 37.97 -4.63
CA SER A 597 -4.39 38.70 -5.51
C SER A 597 -5.06 39.87 -6.29
N SER A 598 -6.40 39.86 -6.41
CA SER A 598 -7.17 40.89 -7.12
C SER A 598 -6.91 42.32 -6.63
N LEU A 599 -6.62 42.51 -5.34
CA LEU A 599 -6.23 43.82 -4.80
C LEU A 599 -4.84 44.24 -5.26
N ALA A 600 -3.87 43.31 -5.19
CA ALA A 600 -2.49 43.60 -5.64
C ALA A 600 -2.41 43.75 -7.17
N GLU A 601 -3.13 42.93 -7.92
CA GLU A 601 -3.27 43.05 -9.38
C GLU A 601 -3.95 44.38 -9.75
N SER A 602 -5.00 44.79 -9.06
CA SER A 602 -5.65 46.09 -9.26
C SER A 602 -4.71 47.26 -8.95
N MET A 603 -3.84 47.13 -7.94
CA MET A 603 -2.81 48.13 -7.62
C MET A 603 -1.75 48.21 -8.71
N MET A 604 -1.25 47.08 -9.21
CA MET A 604 -0.28 47.03 -10.30
C MET A 604 -0.87 47.60 -11.62
N ASN A 605 -2.13 47.26 -11.92
CA ASN A 605 -2.82 47.82 -13.08
C ASN A 605 -3.02 49.32 -12.98
N ARG A 606 -3.37 49.85 -11.81
CA ARG A 606 -3.53 51.30 -11.57
C ARG A 606 -2.19 52.05 -11.63
N ALA A 607 -1.10 51.39 -11.20
CA ALA A 607 0.24 51.97 -11.21
C ALA A 607 0.90 51.91 -12.60
N GLY A 608 0.27 51.29 -13.61
CA GLY A 608 0.77 51.23 -14.99
C GLY A 608 2.04 50.38 -15.13
N PHE A 609 2.25 49.37 -14.30
CA PHE A 609 3.41 48.49 -14.42
C PHE A 609 3.39 47.72 -15.74
N PRO A 610 4.49 47.70 -16.50
CA PRO A 610 4.63 46.88 -17.70
C PRO A 610 4.58 45.40 -17.38
N ASP A 611 4.17 44.57 -18.32
CA ASP A 611 3.99 43.13 -18.12
C ASP A 611 5.31 42.35 -18.04
N ASP A 612 6.39 42.94 -18.59
CA ASP A 612 7.76 42.39 -18.69
C ASP A 612 8.69 42.82 -17.54
N VAL A 613 8.24 43.70 -16.64
CA VAL A 613 9.04 44.21 -15.51
C VAL A 613 8.67 43.51 -14.22
N PRO A 614 9.63 42.79 -13.59
CA PRO A 614 9.37 42.13 -12.31
C PRO A 614 9.27 43.11 -11.15
N LEU A 615 8.43 42.78 -10.18
CA LEU A 615 8.33 43.51 -8.92
C LEU A 615 9.14 42.74 -7.84
N GLU A 616 10.19 43.37 -7.35
CA GLU A 616 10.89 42.89 -6.14
C GLU A 616 10.33 43.62 -4.90
N SER A 617 9.48 42.96 -4.13
CA SER A 617 8.87 43.58 -2.94
C SER A 617 8.86 42.62 -1.76
N LYS A 618 9.49 43.02 -0.67
CA LYS A 618 9.45 42.30 0.62
C LYS A 618 8.02 42.15 1.16
N ILE A 619 7.09 43.01 0.75
CA ILE A 619 5.68 42.91 1.15
C ILE A 619 5.02 41.74 0.44
N VAL A 620 5.26 41.59 -0.88
CA VAL A 620 4.73 40.48 -1.70
C VAL A 620 5.30 39.15 -1.20
N THR A 621 6.61 39.05 -0.96
CA THR A 621 7.26 37.84 -0.42
C THR A 621 6.67 37.45 0.94
N ARG A 622 6.38 38.40 1.82
CA ARG A 622 5.71 38.12 3.10
C ARG A 622 4.26 37.66 2.91
N GLY A 623 3.55 38.25 1.95
CA GLY A 623 2.20 37.85 1.56
C GLY A 623 2.16 36.40 1.09
N ILE A 624 3.09 36.01 0.23
CA ILE A 624 3.23 34.64 -0.28
C ILE A 624 3.53 33.66 0.88
N ALA A 625 4.49 33.99 1.75
CA ALA A 625 4.82 33.16 2.91
C ALA A 625 3.62 32.99 3.86
N SER A 626 2.77 34.01 4.02
CA SER A 626 1.53 33.95 4.80
C SER A 626 0.50 33.04 4.12
N ALA A 627 0.37 33.12 2.79
CA ALA A 627 -0.51 32.27 2.01
C ALA A 627 -0.13 30.79 2.14
N GLN A 628 1.16 30.46 1.95
CA GLN A 628 1.68 29.11 2.15
C GLN A 628 1.37 28.61 3.57
N GLY A 629 1.60 29.43 4.60
CA GLY A 629 1.30 29.06 5.98
C GLY A 629 -0.20 28.77 6.23
N GLN A 630 -1.11 29.41 5.52
CA GLN A 630 -2.55 29.13 5.61
C GLN A 630 -2.91 27.81 4.91
N VAL A 631 -2.31 27.51 3.75
CA VAL A 631 -2.49 26.23 3.06
C VAL A 631 -1.92 25.10 3.91
N GLU A 632 -0.72 25.26 4.44
CA GLU A 632 -0.09 24.28 5.37
C GLU A 632 -1.01 23.99 6.55
N ALA A 633 -1.55 25.05 7.20
CA ALA A 633 -2.48 24.88 8.32
C ALA A 633 -3.78 24.16 7.94
N ARG A 634 -4.35 24.48 6.76
CA ARG A 634 -5.54 23.78 6.25
C ARG A 634 -5.26 22.31 5.98
N ASN A 635 -4.15 21.99 5.32
CA ASN A 635 -3.77 20.62 5.03
C ASN A 635 -3.51 19.83 6.32
N PHE A 636 -2.92 20.46 7.33
CA PHE A 636 -2.74 19.87 8.67
C PHE A 636 -4.10 19.51 9.30
N GLU A 637 -5.09 20.42 9.28
CA GLU A 637 -6.43 20.11 9.85
C GLU A 637 -7.14 18.99 9.07
N ILE A 638 -6.94 18.89 7.74
CA ILE A 638 -7.46 17.78 6.95
C ILE A 638 -6.86 16.45 7.43
N ARG A 639 -5.52 16.35 7.50
CA ARG A 639 -4.84 15.13 7.98
C ARG A 639 -5.25 14.75 9.40
N LYS A 640 -5.35 15.74 10.28
CA LYS A 640 -5.79 15.54 11.66
C LYS A 640 -7.24 15.03 11.75
N ASN A 641 -8.13 15.50 10.88
CA ASN A 641 -9.49 15.00 10.83
C ASN A 641 -9.55 13.56 10.30
N VAL A 642 -8.82 13.25 9.22
CA VAL A 642 -8.70 11.86 8.72
C VAL A 642 -8.26 10.94 9.85
N LEU A 643 -7.20 11.31 10.59
CA LEU A 643 -6.70 10.52 11.70
C LEU A 643 -7.72 10.34 12.83
N LYS A 644 -8.44 11.39 13.23
CA LYS A 644 -9.44 11.31 14.31
C LYS A 644 -10.57 10.33 14.02
N TYR A 645 -11.01 10.27 12.77
CA TYR A 645 -12.03 9.31 12.35
C TYR A 645 -11.44 7.90 12.25
N ASP A 646 -10.24 7.74 11.70
CA ASP A 646 -9.58 6.42 11.64
C ASP A 646 -9.13 5.91 13.02
N ASP A 647 -8.86 6.77 14.00
CA ASP A 647 -8.54 6.36 15.37
C ASP A 647 -9.70 5.55 16.03
N VAL A 648 -10.95 5.78 15.62
CA VAL A 648 -12.09 4.97 16.06
C VAL A 648 -12.01 3.57 15.46
N LEU A 649 -11.87 3.49 14.14
CA LEU A 649 -11.68 2.23 13.42
C LEU A 649 -10.42 1.49 13.85
N SER A 650 -9.34 2.21 14.14
CA SER A 650 -8.06 1.62 14.54
C SER A 650 -8.18 0.82 15.85
N ARG A 651 -8.94 1.33 16.83
CA ARG A 651 -9.20 0.61 18.08
C ARG A 651 -10.01 -0.67 17.83
N GLN A 652 -11.03 -0.59 17.00
CA GLN A 652 -11.87 -1.73 16.62
C GLN A 652 -11.04 -2.76 15.82
N ARG A 653 -10.25 -2.29 14.88
CA ARG A 653 -9.33 -3.10 14.06
C ARG A 653 -8.35 -3.89 14.93
N THR A 654 -7.75 -3.26 15.93
CA THR A 654 -6.83 -3.94 16.85
C THR A 654 -7.52 -5.13 17.53
N VAL A 655 -8.72 -4.92 18.08
CA VAL A 655 -9.48 -6.00 18.75
C VAL A 655 -9.77 -7.15 17.78
N ILE A 656 -10.26 -6.85 16.59
CA ILE A 656 -10.64 -7.87 15.60
C ILE A 656 -9.40 -8.60 15.03
N TYR A 657 -8.32 -7.87 14.75
CA TYR A 657 -7.10 -8.48 14.19
C TYR A 657 -6.34 -9.31 15.22
N ASP A 658 -6.34 -8.91 16.48
CA ASP A 658 -5.77 -9.70 17.58
C ASP A 658 -6.59 -10.99 17.80
N GLU A 659 -7.91 -10.90 17.76
CA GLU A 659 -8.80 -12.07 17.84
C GLU A 659 -8.56 -13.03 16.67
N ARG A 660 -8.54 -12.48 15.46
CA ARG A 660 -8.28 -13.22 14.24
C ARG A 660 -6.92 -13.94 14.28
N ARG A 661 -5.90 -13.26 14.79
CA ARG A 661 -4.54 -13.79 14.93
C ARG A 661 -4.49 -14.97 15.88
N ARG A 662 -5.14 -14.89 17.03
CA ARG A 662 -5.23 -16.00 18.00
C ARG A 662 -5.90 -17.24 17.40
N VAL A 663 -7.01 -17.05 16.69
CA VAL A 663 -7.70 -18.13 15.97
C VAL A 663 -6.80 -18.76 14.91
N LEU A 664 -6.06 -17.96 14.15
CA LEU A 664 -5.16 -18.40 13.08
C LEU A 664 -3.95 -19.17 13.63
N GLU A 665 -3.36 -18.73 14.75
CA GLU A 665 -2.21 -19.36 15.40
C GLU A 665 -2.55 -20.66 16.12
N GLY A 666 -3.82 -21.04 16.14
CA GLY A 666 -4.26 -22.35 16.61
C GLY A 666 -4.50 -22.43 18.11
N GLU A 667 -4.85 -21.31 18.77
CA GLU A 667 -5.35 -21.33 20.14
C GLU A 667 -6.52 -22.32 20.27
N ASP A 668 -6.65 -23.00 21.40
CA ASP A 668 -7.74 -23.96 21.60
C ASP A 668 -9.08 -23.23 21.61
N MET A 669 -9.84 -23.41 20.54
CA MET A 669 -11.13 -22.74 20.35
C MET A 669 -12.24 -23.29 21.23
N GLN A 670 -12.06 -24.44 21.87
CA GLN A 670 -13.11 -25.10 22.65
C GLN A 670 -13.64 -24.20 23.77
N GLU A 671 -12.76 -23.62 24.56
CA GLU A 671 -13.14 -22.73 25.66
C GLU A 671 -13.86 -21.47 25.13
N GLN A 672 -13.36 -20.90 24.06
CA GLN A 672 -13.94 -19.71 23.43
C GLN A 672 -15.34 -19.99 22.86
N ILE A 673 -15.53 -21.11 22.17
CA ILE A 673 -16.86 -21.52 21.66
C ILE A 673 -17.84 -21.77 22.81
N GLN A 674 -17.39 -22.36 23.92
CA GLN A 674 -18.22 -22.51 25.10
C GLN A 674 -18.66 -21.16 25.71
N HIS A 675 -17.77 -20.15 25.68
CA HIS A 675 -18.14 -18.80 26.07
C HIS A 675 -19.14 -18.19 25.07
N PHE A 676 -18.97 -18.38 23.74
CA PHE A 676 -19.92 -17.90 22.76
C PHE A 676 -21.30 -18.51 22.96
N ILE A 677 -21.39 -19.85 23.19
CA ILE A 677 -22.65 -20.53 23.50
C ILE A 677 -23.29 -19.91 24.74
N THR A 678 -22.49 -19.68 25.80
CA THR A 678 -22.99 -19.12 27.07
C THR A 678 -23.53 -17.71 26.85
N ASP A 679 -22.80 -16.84 26.13
CA ASP A 679 -23.20 -15.47 25.90
C ASP A 679 -24.46 -15.40 25.03
N VAL A 680 -24.53 -16.19 23.95
CA VAL A 680 -25.69 -16.23 23.04
C VAL A 680 -26.94 -16.72 23.76
N VAL A 681 -26.86 -17.87 24.45
CA VAL A 681 -27.98 -18.41 25.22
C VAL A 681 -28.44 -17.42 26.31
N THR A 682 -27.50 -16.77 27.00
CA THR A 682 -27.83 -15.76 28.01
C THR A 682 -28.57 -14.59 27.41
N ALA A 683 -28.12 -14.07 26.23
CA ALA A 683 -28.79 -12.96 25.57
C ALA A 683 -30.21 -13.29 25.12
N TYR A 684 -30.45 -14.51 24.60
CA TYR A 684 -31.81 -14.95 24.23
C TYR A 684 -32.72 -15.09 25.44
N VAL A 685 -32.23 -15.73 26.53
CA VAL A 685 -32.99 -15.89 27.80
C VAL A 685 -33.29 -14.51 28.42
N ASP A 686 -32.32 -13.60 28.46
CA ASP A 686 -32.50 -12.23 28.95
C ASP A 686 -33.55 -11.46 28.14
N GLY A 687 -33.50 -11.60 26.82
CA GLY A 687 -34.51 -10.99 25.94
C GLY A 687 -35.92 -11.47 26.25
N ALA A 688 -36.12 -12.78 26.43
CA ALA A 688 -37.43 -13.38 26.67
C ALA A 688 -37.94 -13.14 28.09
N THR A 689 -37.03 -12.94 29.07
CA THR A 689 -37.37 -12.82 30.51
C THR A 689 -37.23 -11.41 31.06
N SER A 690 -36.90 -10.40 30.23
CA SER A 690 -36.62 -9.02 30.64
C SER A 690 -37.84 -8.28 31.19
N GLU A 691 -39.04 -8.61 30.74
CA GLU A 691 -40.28 -7.94 31.12
C GLU A 691 -41.35 -8.90 31.63
N GLY A 692 -42.08 -8.48 32.63
CA GLY A 692 -43.27 -9.20 33.14
C GLY A 692 -42.95 -10.27 34.22
N ASN A 693 -44.04 -10.97 34.61
CA ASN A 693 -43.95 -12.12 35.53
C ASN A 693 -43.69 -13.40 34.73
N PRO A 694 -43.14 -14.48 35.35
CA PRO A 694 -42.84 -15.74 34.66
C PRO A 694 -43.99 -16.34 33.85
N GLU A 695 -45.25 -16.09 34.25
CA GLU A 695 -46.46 -16.55 33.56
C GLU A 695 -46.71 -15.84 32.21
N HIS A 696 -46.02 -14.71 31.95
CA HIS A 696 -46.17 -13.90 30.75
C HIS A 696 -44.94 -13.92 29.83
N TRP A 697 -43.91 -14.68 30.21
CA TRP A 697 -42.72 -14.85 29.36
C TRP A 697 -43.07 -15.63 28.11
N ASP A 698 -42.58 -15.14 26.93
CA ASP A 698 -42.77 -15.84 25.66
C ASP A 698 -41.75 -16.99 25.50
N LEU A 699 -42.02 -18.09 26.22
CA LEU A 699 -41.12 -19.27 26.18
C LEU A 699 -41.17 -19.99 24.84
N GLU A 700 -42.37 -20.05 24.18
CA GLU A 700 -42.47 -20.68 22.85
C GLU A 700 -41.65 -19.92 21.80
N GLY A 701 -41.71 -18.57 21.86
CA GLY A 701 -40.86 -17.68 21.03
C GLY A 701 -39.38 -17.92 21.32
N LEU A 702 -38.98 -18.01 22.58
CA LEU A 702 -37.61 -18.32 22.99
C LEU A 702 -37.11 -19.66 22.42
N TRP A 703 -37.87 -20.74 22.57
CA TRP A 703 -37.50 -22.05 22.01
C TRP A 703 -37.44 -22.05 20.49
N THR A 704 -38.35 -21.37 19.85
CA THR A 704 -38.32 -21.22 18.38
C THR A 704 -37.05 -20.47 17.91
N ALA A 705 -36.65 -19.43 18.62
CA ALA A 705 -35.42 -18.71 18.32
C ALA A 705 -34.16 -19.54 18.59
N LEU A 706 -34.09 -20.26 19.70
CA LEU A 706 -32.95 -21.13 20.03
C LEU A 706 -32.81 -22.32 19.08
N ARG A 707 -33.91 -22.89 18.58
CA ARG A 707 -33.87 -23.97 17.56
C ARG A 707 -33.24 -23.51 16.23
N ALA A 708 -33.22 -22.23 15.94
CA ALA A 708 -32.51 -21.68 14.79
C ALA A 708 -30.97 -21.64 15.02
N VAL A 709 -30.54 -21.61 16.29
CA VAL A 709 -29.13 -21.50 16.67
C VAL A 709 -28.50 -22.90 16.88
N TYR A 710 -29.17 -23.76 17.66
CA TYR A 710 -28.66 -25.12 17.93
C TYR A 710 -29.82 -26.14 18.03
N PRO A 711 -29.55 -27.44 17.90
CA PRO A 711 -30.59 -28.50 18.01
C PRO A 711 -31.04 -28.68 19.45
N VAL A 712 -32.04 -27.87 19.88
CA VAL A 712 -32.63 -27.92 21.22
C VAL A 712 -33.33 -29.28 21.44
N SER A 713 -32.92 -30.03 22.46
CA SER A 713 -33.50 -31.33 22.77
C SER A 713 -34.54 -31.32 23.89
N ILE A 714 -34.49 -30.34 24.79
CA ILE A 714 -35.43 -30.17 25.90
C ILE A 714 -36.70 -29.45 25.43
N GLU A 715 -37.87 -29.82 26.00
CA GLU A 715 -39.12 -29.18 25.71
C GLU A 715 -39.51 -28.15 26.80
N VAL A 716 -40.30 -27.11 26.41
CA VAL A 716 -40.74 -26.04 27.36
C VAL A 716 -41.45 -26.64 28.56
N ASP A 717 -42.33 -27.63 28.31
CA ASP A 717 -43.13 -28.29 29.37
C ASP A 717 -42.25 -29.00 30.38
N GLU A 718 -41.15 -29.59 30.00
CA GLU A 718 -40.20 -30.25 30.91
C GLU A 718 -39.58 -29.29 31.89
N VAL A 719 -39.14 -28.10 31.41
CA VAL A 719 -38.58 -27.06 32.28
C VAL A 719 -39.61 -26.47 33.21
N VAL A 720 -40.85 -26.30 32.73
CA VAL A 720 -41.98 -25.82 33.54
C VAL A 720 -42.36 -26.84 34.63
N GLU A 721 -42.34 -28.15 34.31
CA GLU A 721 -42.61 -29.22 35.28
C GLU A 721 -41.53 -29.31 36.37
N GLN A 722 -40.25 -29.18 35.95
CA GLN A 722 -39.10 -29.17 36.86
C GLN A 722 -39.13 -27.98 37.84
N ALA A 723 -39.62 -26.81 37.39
CA ALA A 723 -39.85 -25.64 38.26
C ALA A 723 -41.00 -25.84 39.24
N GLY A 724 -41.88 -26.83 39.01
CA GLY A 724 -43.10 -27.03 39.77
C GLY A 724 -44.23 -26.10 39.37
N GLY A 725 -44.28 -25.66 38.10
CA GLY A 725 -45.29 -24.84 37.45
C GLY A 725 -44.77 -23.48 36.99
N ALA A 726 -45.43 -22.89 35.99
CA ALA A 726 -45.03 -21.64 35.35
C ALA A 726 -44.81 -20.45 36.32
N THR A 727 -45.57 -20.39 37.43
CA THR A 727 -45.42 -19.36 38.47
C THR A 727 -44.12 -19.43 39.27
N ARG A 728 -43.40 -20.57 39.21
CA ARG A 728 -42.15 -20.81 39.96
C ARG A 728 -40.91 -20.79 39.06
N LEU A 729 -41.11 -20.59 37.77
CA LEU A 729 -40.00 -20.41 36.84
C LEU A 729 -39.11 -19.23 37.27
N THR A 730 -37.80 -19.42 37.19
CA THR A 730 -36.85 -18.34 37.37
C THR A 730 -35.95 -18.27 36.13
N ARG A 731 -35.44 -17.08 35.84
CA ARG A 731 -34.48 -16.85 34.75
C ARG A 731 -33.29 -17.79 34.88
N GLU A 732 -32.77 -17.93 36.10
CA GLU A 732 -31.59 -18.75 36.40
C GLU A 732 -31.85 -20.24 36.07
N LEU A 733 -33.03 -20.77 36.36
CA LEU A 733 -33.37 -22.16 36.04
C LEU A 733 -33.44 -22.38 34.52
N ILE A 734 -34.16 -21.47 33.80
CA ILE A 734 -34.25 -21.56 32.34
C ILE A 734 -32.86 -21.50 31.71
N LEU A 735 -32.01 -20.59 32.21
CA LEU A 735 -30.64 -20.42 31.69
C LEU A 735 -29.78 -21.68 31.95
N GLU A 736 -29.85 -22.26 33.16
CA GLU A 736 -29.09 -23.45 33.55
C GLU A 736 -29.46 -24.65 32.69
N GLU A 737 -30.77 -24.90 32.49
CA GLU A 737 -31.26 -26.04 31.72
C GLU A 737 -30.89 -25.89 30.23
N ILE A 738 -31.10 -24.71 29.61
CA ILE A 738 -30.74 -24.47 28.22
C ILE A 738 -29.22 -24.56 28.02
N LEU A 739 -28.41 -24.00 28.93
CA LEU A 739 -26.95 -24.13 28.85
C LEU A 739 -26.47 -25.59 29.02
N SER A 740 -27.13 -26.36 29.87
CA SER A 740 -26.83 -27.78 30.00
C SER A 740 -27.11 -28.54 28.70
N ASP A 741 -28.26 -28.32 28.09
CA ASP A 741 -28.67 -28.90 26.81
C ASP A 741 -27.73 -28.49 25.65
N ALA A 742 -27.39 -27.21 25.52
CA ALA A 742 -26.49 -26.71 24.50
C ALA A 742 -25.07 -27.31 24.63
N ARG A 743 -24.59 -27.56 25.88
CA ARG A 743 -23.30 -28.21 26.09
C ARG A 743 -23.33 -29.70 25.70
N VAL A 744 -24.44 -30.39 25.97
CA VAL A 744 -24.62 -31.78 25.50
C VAL A 744 -24.65 -31.84 23.99
N ALA A 745 -25.41 -30.95 23.33
CA ALA A 745 -25.46 -30.86 21.88
C ALA A 745 -24.06 -30.59 21.26
N TYR A 746 -23.24 -29.76 21.91
CA TYR A 746 -21.86 -29.52 21.45
C TYR A 746 -20.99 -30.80 21.62
N GLN A 747 -21.08 -31.51 22.73
CA GLN A 747 -20.33 -32.75 22.93
C GLN A 747 -20.75 -33.85 21.94
N ASP A 748 -22.02 -33.97 21.64
CA ASP A 748 -22.52 -34.90 20.62
C ASP A 748 -22.01 -34.56 19.23
N ARG A 749 -21.95 -33.26 18.89
CA ARG A 749 -21.38 -32.78 17.64
C ARG A 749 -19.88 -33.10 17.55
N GLU A 750 -19.13 -32.88 18.63
CA GLU A 750 -17.71 -33.22 18.71
C GLU A 750 -17.49 -34.73 18.61
N ALA A 751 -18.29 -35.53 19.27
CA ALA A 751 -18.22 -37.00 19.20
C ALA A 751 -18.49 -37.51 17.77
N SER A 752 -19.41 -36.89 17.03
CA SER A 752 -19.76 -37.27 15.67
C SER A 752 -18.67 -36.92 14.63
N LEU A 753 -17.93 -35.85 14.83
CA LEU A 753 -16.90 -35.35 13.87
C LEU A 753 -15.49 -35.82 14.28
N GLY A 754 -15.25 -36.08 15.54
CA GLY A 754 -13.94 -36.25 16.14
C GLY A 754 -13.27 -34.93 16.50
N SER A 755 -12.55 -34.89 17.63
CA SER A 755 -12.02 -33.64 18.21
C SER A 755 -11.10 -32.84 17.26
N SER A 756 -10.25 -33.50 16.48
CA SER A 756 -9.38 -32.81 15.51
C SER A 756 -10.18 -32.07 14.41
N ASN A 757 -11.18 -32.73 13.83
CA ASN A 757 -12.02 -32.14 12.82
C ASN A 757 -12.91 -31.02 13.41
N MET A 758 -13.35 -31.21 14.66
CA MET A 758 -14.13 -30.17 15.36
C MET A 758 -13.32 -28.90 15.56
N ARG A 759 -12.06 -28.99 16.01
CA ARG A 759 -11.14 -27.83 16.14
C ARG A 759 -10.90 -27.11 14.80
N GLN A 760 -10.77 -27.87 13.71
CA GLN A 760 -10.65 -27.27 12.38
C GLN A 760 -11.95 -26.58 11.92
N LEU A 761 -13.11 -27.19 12.19
CA LEU A 761 -14.41 -26.59 11.88
C LEU A 761 -14.60 -25.27 12.63
N GLU A 762 -14.33 -25.25 13.95
CA GLU A 762 -14.43 -24.07 14.79
C GLU A 762 -13.59 -22.92 14.26
N ARG A 763 -12.31 -23.16 13.96
CA ARG A 763 -11.42 -22.14 13.38
C ARG A 763 -11.97 -21.60 12.08
N ARG A 764 -12.38 -22.47 11.16
CA ARG A 764 -12.92 -22.04 9.86
C ARG A 764 -14.22 -21.24 9.98
N VAL A 765 -15.12 -21.68 10.86
CA VAL A 765 -16.39 -20.98 11.12
C VAL A 765 -16.11 -19.59 11.69
N VAL A 766 -15.32 -19.51 12.76
CA VAL A 766 -15.04 -18.23 13.42
C VAL A 766 -14.32 -17.27 12.47
N LEU A 767 -13.28 -17.72 11.72
CA LEU A 767 -12.58 -16.87 10.73
C LEU A 767 -13.52 -16.39 9.64
N SER A 768 -14.35 -17.27 9.07
CA SER A 768 -15.29 -16.91 8.01
C SER A 768 -16.33 -15.89 8.47
N VAL A 769 -16.93 -16.13 9.64
CA VAL A 769 -17.94 -15.21 10.21
C VAL A 769 -17.30 -13.88 10.57
N LEU A 770 -16.13 -13.88 11.23
CA LEU A 770 -15.41 -12.69 11.65
C LEU A 770 -15.03 -11.84 10.44
N ASP A 771 -14.45 -12.43 9.39
CA ASP A 771 -14.04 -11.71 8.19
C ASP A 771 -15.24 -11.11 7.44
N ARG A 772 -16.37 -11.84 7.37
CA ARG A 772 -17.60 -11.33 6.76
C ARG A 772 -18.18 -10.16 7.55
N LYS A 773 -18.37 -10.33 8.88
CA LYS A 773 -18.93 -9.29 9.74
C LYS A 773 -18.05 -8.05 9.84
N TRP A 774 -16.72 -8.23 9.83
CA TRP A 774 -15.81 -7.11 9.79
C TRP A 774 -15.91 -6.31 8.49
N ARG A 775 -16.04 -6.96 7.34
CA ARG A 775 -16.27 -6.30 6.05
C ARG A 775 -17.60 -5.53 6.02
N GLU A 776 -18.67 -6.15 6.53
CA GLU A 776 -19.98 -5.49 6.68
C GLU A 776 -19.87 -4.25 7.57
N HIS A 777 -19.19 -4.37 8.70
CA HIS A 777 -18.96 -3.25 9.63
C HIS A 777 -18.12 -2.12 9.03
N LEU A 778 -17.06 -2.42 8.26
CA LEU A 778 -16.30 -1.39 7.55
C LEU A 778 -17.20 -0.57 6.61
N TYR A 779 -18.09 -1.25 5.89
CA TYR A 779 -19.07 -0.60 5.02
C TYR A 779 -20.05 0.28 5.81
N GLU A 780 -20.58 -0.20 6.91
CA GLU A 780 -21.48 0.57 7.79
C GLU A 780 -20.78 1.81 8.39
N MET A 781 -19.52 1.66 8.78
CA MET A 781 -18.73 2.77 9.31
C MET A 781 -18.37 3.81 8.24
N ASP A 782 -18.11 3.40 7.01
CA ASP A 782 -17.93 4.33 5.88
C ASP A 782 -19.23 5.10 5.60
N TYR A 783 -20.37 4.41 5.59
CA TYR A 783 -21.68 5.03 5.42
C TYR A 783 -22.04 6.01 6.57
N LEU A 784 -21.75 5.61 7.83
CA LEU A 784 -21.91 6.49 8.99
C LEU A 784 -21.07 7.76 8.85
N LYS A 785 -19.81 7.63 8.39
CA LYS A 785 -18.86 8.74 8.21
C LYS A 785 -19.37 9.76 7.18
N GLU A 786 -19.96 9.30 6.08
CA GLU A 786 -20.53 10.19 5.05
C GLU A 786 -21.73 11.00 5.60
N GLY A 787 -22.61 10.34 6.38
CA GLY A 787 -23.82 10.98 6.94
C GLY A 787 -23.59 11.83 8.19
N ILE A 788 -22.49 11.59 8.92
CA ILE A 788 -22.31 12.17 10.26
C ILE A 788 -22.17 13.68 10.27
N GLY A 789 -21.67 14.28 9.18
CA GLY A 789 -21.52 15.73 9.02
C GLY A 789 -22.85 16.48 9.18
N LEU A 790 -23.99 15.85 8.87
CA LEU A 790 -25.33 16.43 9.02
C LEU A 790 -25.71 16.65 10.49
N ARG A 791 -25.09 15.93 11.43
CA ARG A 791 -25.31 16.08 12.88
C ARG A 791 -24.86 17.46 13.39
N ALA A 792 -23.92 18.11 12.69
CA ALA A 792 -23.51 19.49 13.01
C ALA A 792 -24.67 20.49 12.91
N MET A 793 -25.68 20.26 12.07
CA MET A 793 -26.87 21.09 11.98
C MET A 793 -27.73 21.06 13.27
N ALA A 794 -27.63 19.97 14.03
CA ALA A 794 -28.26 19.81 15.35
C ALA A 794 -27.37 20.30 16.52
N GLN A 795 -26.29 21.05 16.23
CA GLN A 795 -25.30 21.55 17.20
C GLN A 795 -24.58 20.43 17.98
N ARG A 796 -24.49 19.23 17.41
CA ARG A 796 -23.73 18.11 17.97
C ARG A 796 -22.38 18.03 17.29
N ASP A 797 -21.34 17.64 18.05
CA ASP A 797 -20.02 17.39 17.49
C ASP A 797 -20.06 16.09 16.65
N PRO A 798 -19.81 16.16 15.32
CA PRO A 798 -19.88 14.99 14.46
C PRO A 798 -18.92 13.86 14.88
N LEU A 799 -17.75 14.20 15.42
CA LEU A 799 -16.78 13.20 15.86
C LEU A 799 -17.28 12.43 17.09
N VAL A 800 -17.88 13.12 18.05
CA VAL A 800 -18.44 12.48 19.26
C VAL A 800 -19.61 11.56 18.89
N GLU A 801 -20.49 12.00 17.98
CA GLU A 801 -21.58 11.16 17.49
C GLU A 801 -21.04 9.95 16.70
N TYR A 802 -20.03 10.14 15.86
CA TYR A 802 -19.36 9.04 15.15
C TYR A 802 -18.76 8.02 16.10
N GLN A 803 -18.11 8.45 17.17
CA GLN A 803 -17.56 7.57 18.20
C GLN A 803 -18.66 6.77 18.90
N ARG A 804 -19.77 7.42 19.24
CA ARG A 804 -20.90 6.80 19.95
C ARG A 804 -21.64 5.80 19.07
N GLU A 805 -22.06 6.21 17.88
CA GLU A 805 -22.78 5.34 16.94
C GLU A 805 -21.88 4.21 16.45
N GLY A 806 -20.61 4.48 16.15
CA GLY A 806 -19.63 3.46 15.75
C GLY A 806 -19.31 2.45 16.84
N PHE A 807 -19.37 2.83 18.12
CA PHE A 807 -19.26 1.87 19.23
C PHE A 807 -20.48 0.95 19.29
N GLN A 808 -21.69 1.47 19.09
CA GLN A 808 -22.93 0.68 19.07
C GLN A 808 -22.91 -0.34 17.91
N LEU A 809 -22.51 0.09 16.71
CA LEU A 809 -22.37 -0.78 15.54
C LEU A 809 -21.32 -1.90 15.80
N PHE A 810 -20.19 -1.55 16.42
CA PHE A 810 -19.15 -2.51 16.76
C PHE A 810 -19.62 -3.55 17.78
N GLN A 811 -20.37 -3.12 18.78
CA GLN A 811 -20.94 -4.03 19.77
C GLN A 811 -21.97 -4.98 19.14
N ALA A 812 -22.88 -4.47 18.31
CA ALA A 812 -23.83 -5.30 17.57
C ALA A 812 -23.12 -6.31 16.64
N MET A 813 -22.06 -5.88 15.94
CA MET A 813 -21.25 -6.78 15.13
C MET A 813 -20.61 -7.90 15.98
N THR A 814 -20.07 -7.57 17.16
CA THR A 814 -19.42 -8.57 18.04
C THR A 814 -20.43 -9.60 18.54
N GLU A 815 -21.63 -9.18 18.88
CA GLU A 815 -22.74 -10.08 19.28
C GLU A 815 -23.16 -10.96 18.10
N ALA A 816 -23.29 -10.39 16.90
CA ALA A 816 -23.63 -11.15 15.70
C ALA A 816 -22.54 -12.18 15.32
N ILE A 817 -21.24 -11.88 15.55
CA ILE A 817 -20.14 -12.85 15.34
C ILE A 817 -20.35 -14.09 16.22
N LYS A 818 -20.67 -13.91 17.50
CA LYS A 818 -20.91 -15.02 18.44
C LYS A 818 -22.10 -15.85 17.99
N GLU A 819 -23.24 -15.20 17.74
CA GLU A 819 -24.49 -15.84 17.36
C GLU A 819 -24.35 -16.67 16.07
N GLU A 820 -23.84 -16.06 15.02
CA GLU A 820 -23.66 -16.73 13.73
C GLU A 820 -22.60 -17.83 13.80
N SER A 821 -21.53 -17.67 14.58
CA SER A 821 -20.51 -18.70 14.76
C SER A 821 -21.11 -19.93 15.42
N VAL A 822 -21.92 -19.78 16.48
CA VAL A 822 -22.63 -20.87 17.14
C VAL A 822 -23.63 -21.52 16.16
N GLY A 823 -24.43 -20.71 15.46
CA GLY A 823 -25.41 -21.20 14.49
C GLY A 823 -24.78 -22.01 13.36
N PHE A 824 -23.68 -21.56 12.78
CA PHE A 824 -22.96 -22.31 11.75
C PHE A 824 -22.32 -23.58 12.28
N LEU A 825 -21.76 -23.55 13.47
CA LEU A 825 -21.12 -24.71 14.08
C LEU A 825 -22.08 -25.90 14.19
N PHE A 826 -23.33 -25.66 14.57
CA PHE A 826 -24.35 -26.69 14.72
C PHE A 826 -25.05 -27.06 13.41
N ASN A 827 -25.33 -26.11 12.53
CA ASN A 827 -26.21 -26.31 11.36
C ASN A 827 -25.46 -26.67 10.05
N LEU A 828 -24.12 -26.51 9.99
CA LEU A 828 -23.39 -26.82 8.77
C LEU A 828 -23.29 -28.33 8.50
N GLU A 829 -23.59 -28.73 7.25
CA GLU A 829 -23.27 -30.08 6.76
C GLU A 829 -21.77 -30.20 6.47
N VAL A 830 -21.09 -31.02 7.23
CA VAL A 830 -19.64 -31.24 7.10
C VAL A 830 -19.41 -32.57 6.38
N LYS A 831 -18.64 -32.56 5.29
CA LYS A 831 -18.10 -33.75 4.64
C LYS A 831 -16.60 -33.84 4.89
N VAL A 832 -16.19 -34.90 5.55
CA VAL A 832 -14.76 -35.21 5.71
C VAL A 832 -14.29 -35.82 4.39
N ALA A 833 -13.45 -35.11 3.64
CA ALA A 833 -12.82 -35.67 2.45
C ALA A 833 -11.69 -36.59 2.87
N GLU A 834 -11.74 -37.86 2.46
CA GLU A 834 -10.58 -38.74 2.59
C GLU A 834 -9.38 -38.13 1.82
N PRO A 835 -8.16 -38.20 2.37
CA PRO A 835 -7.00 -37.62 1.71
C PRO A 835 -6.78 -38.33 0.37
N THR A 836 -7.14 -37.68 -0.70
CA THR A 836 -6.74 -38.11 -2.04
C THR A 836 -5.24 -37.87 -2.16
N THR A 837 -4.46 -38.96 -2.13
CA THR A 837 -3.06 -38.90 -2.50
C THR A 837 -2.97 -38.17 -3.85
N PRO A 838 -2.19 -37.08 -3.96
CA PRO A 838 -2.05 -36.39 -5.23
C PRO A 838 -1.51 -37.40 -6.25
N ALA A 839 -2.27 -37.70 -7.29
CA ALA A 839 -1.81 -38.50 -8.42
C ALA A 839 -0.62 -37.75 -9.02
N VAL A 840 0.57 -38.19 -8.71
CA VAL A 840 1.80 -37.64 -9.29
C VAL A 840 1.68 -37.84 -10.78
N ASN A 841 1.49 -36.77 -11.51
CA ASN A 841 1.41 -36.82 -12.97
C ASN A 841 2.76 -37.29 -13.49
N PRO A 842 2.86 -38.46 -14.11
CA PRO A 842 4.17 -39.05 -14.50
C PRO A 842 4.95 -38.15 -15.47
N LEU A 843 4.28 -37.21 -16.12
CA LEU A 843 4.89 -36.21 -16.99
C LEU A 843 5.69 -35.13 -16.24
N SER A 844 5.29 -34.78 -15.00
CA SER A 844 6.03 -33.77 -14.20
C SER A 844 7.28 -34.35 -13.54
N ALA A 845 7.24 -35.64 -13.17
CA ALA A 845 8.42 -36.33 -12.65
C ALA A 845 9.50 -36.56 -13.74
N ALA A 846 9.08 -36.78 -14.99
CA ALA A 846 10.01 -36.89 -16.12
C ALA A 846 10.65 -35.54 -16.53
N ALA A 847 9.92 -34.41 -16.33
CA ALA A 847 10.46 -33.09 -16.58
C ALA A 847 11.49 -32.64 -15.52
N ALA A 848 11.28 -33.00 -14.26
CA ALA A 848 12.22 -32.71 -13.17
C ALA A 848 13.53 -33.55 -13.29
N ALA A 849 13.42 -34.79 -13.76
CA ALA A 849 14.58 -35.63 -14.01
C ALA A 849 15.41 -35.19 -15.25
N GLY A 850 14.77 -34.55 -16.24
CA GLY A 850 15.43 -34.03 -17.45
C GLY A 850 16.28 -32.76 -17.20
N GLN A 851 16.02 -32.01 -16.16
CA GLN A 851 16.78 -30.81 -15.78
C GLN A 851 18.04 -31.10 -14.95
N ALA A 852 18.11 -32.27 -14.31
CA ALA A 852 19.24 -32.66 -13.50
C ALA A 852 20.42 -33.28 -14.30
N PHE A 853 20.20 -33.68 -15.55
CA PHE A 853 21.24 -34.29 -16.41
C PHE A 853 21.21 -33.69 -17.83
N GLY A 854 21.94 -32.62 -18.02
CA GLY A 854 22.17 -32.02 -19.35
C GLY A 854 23.02 -32.91 -20.26
N GLY A 855 22.36 -33.56 -21.25
CA GLY A 855 23.06 -34.29 -22.28
C GLY A 855 22.16 -35.31 -23.02
N THR A 856 22.51 -35.59 -24.26
CA THR A 856 21.78 -36.47 -25.21
C THR A 856 21.61 -37.93 -24.77
N ALA A 857 22.13 -38.34 -23.63
CA ALA A 857 21.92 -39.65 -23.02
C ALA A 857 20.62 -39.75 -22.18
N GLY A 858 19.99 -38.59 -21.80
CA GLY A 858 18.79 -38.57 -20.95
C GLY A 858 17.52 -38.98 -21.67
N ALA A 859 17.44 -38.77 -22.99
CA ALA A 859 16.22 -39.09 -23.76
C ALA A 859 15.98 -40.62 -23.94
N ALA A 860 17.06 -41.42 -23.95
CA ALA A 860 16.93 -42.88 -24.04
C ALA A 860 16.56 -43.50 -22.68
N ALA A 861 17.01 -42.89 -21.54
CA ALA A 861 16.64 -43.35 -20.22
C ALA A 861 15.19 -43.03 -19.84
N ALA A 862 14.67 -41.88 -20.29
CA ALA A 862 13.28 -41.49 -20.07
C ALA A 862 12.30 -42.37 -20.84
N GLY A 863 12.66 -42.79 -22.07
CA GLY A 863 11.84 -43.72 -22.83
C GLY A 863 11.77 -45.11 -22.21
N ALA A 864 12.86 -45.59 -21.60
CA ALA A 864 12.91 -46.89 -20.91
C ALA A 864 12.10 -46.85 -19.57
N ALA A 865 12.10 -45.72 -18.87
CA ALA A 865 11.32 -45.57 -17.63
C ALA A 865 9.79 -45.54 -17.90
N VAL A 866 9.36 -44.89 -18.98
CA VAL A 866 7.94 -44.89 -19.40
C VAL A 866 7.46 -46.30 -19.83
N ALA A 867 8.32 -47.07 -20.53
CA ALA A 867 8.02 -48.45 -20.90
C ALA A 867 7.95 -49.40 -19.69
N ALA A 868 8.82 -49.17 -18.68
CA ALA A 868 8.82 -49.95 -17.44
C ALA A 868 7.58 -49.61 -16.56
N ALA A 869 7.16 -48.38 -16.52
CA ALA A 869 5.95 -47.96 -15.79
C ALA A 869 4.66 -48.49 -16.42
N ALA A 870 4.60 -48.55 -17.74
CA ALA A 870 3.46 -49.15 -18.47
C ALA A 870 3.38 -50.67 -18.25
N ALA A 871 4.53 -51.35 -18.19
CA ALA A 871 4.60 -52.79 -17.91
C ALA A 871 4.21 -53.11 -16.46
N ALA A 872 4.62 -52.25 -15.50
CA ALA A 872 4.24 -52.40 -14.09
C ALA A 872 2.75 -52.18 -13.87
N LYS A 873 2.11 -51.26 -14.61
CA LYS A 873 0.65 -51.06 -14.54
C LYS A 873 -0.12 -52.24 -15.07
N ALA A 874 0.32 -52.83 -16.20
CA ALA A 874 -0.30 -54.02 -16.77
C ALA A 874 -0.12 -55.26 -15.87
N ALA A 875 1.00 -55.34 -15.11
CA ALA A 875 1.22 -56.40 -14.14
C ALA A 875 0.35 -56.25 -12.89
N ALA A 876 0.11 -55.03 -12.43
CA ALA A 876 -0.73 -54.71 -11.27
C ALA A 876 -2.22 -55.00 -11.57
N GLU A 877 -2.69 -54.72 -12.79
CA GLU A 877 -4.06 -55.03 -13.24
C GLU A 877 -4.31 -56.56 -13.44
N ALA A 878 -3.24 -57.33 -13.62
CA ALA A 878 -3.34 -58.81 -13.76
C ALA A 878 -3.28 -59.53 -12.37
N GLN A 879 -2.82 -58.88 -11.31
CA GLN A 879 -2.74 -59.45 -9.95
C GLN A 879 -3.94 -59.17 -9.06
N ALA A 880 -4.89 -58.34 -9.51
CA ALA A 880 -6.11 -57.98 -8.75
C ALA A 880 -7.24 -59.04 -8.85
N VAL A 881 -7.00 -60.24 -9.38
CA VAL A 881 -8.04 -61.28 -9.61
C VAL A 881 -7.79 -62.58 -8.84
N GLN A 882 -6.77 -62.69 -7.98
CA GLN A 882 -6.59 -63.91 -7.16
C GLN A 882 -6.06 -63.58 -5.74
N ASP A 883 -6.77 -64.10 -4.76
CA ASP A 883 -6.40 -64.58 -3.43
C ASP A 883 -6.84 -63.77 -2.19
N GLU A 884 -7.78 -64.40 -1.52
CA GLU A 884 -8.08 -64.34 -0.08
C GLU A 884 -7.12 -65.24 0.74
N PRO A 885 -7.06 -65.11 2.07
CA PRO A 885 -5.84 -65.24 2.89
C PRO A 885 -5.62 -66.63 3.51
N VAL A 886 -4.37 -66.95 3.83
CA VAL A 886 -4.04 -67.99 4.86
C VAL A 886 -2.85 -67.46 5.68
N ALA A 887 -3.00 -67.62 7.03
CA ALA A 887 -2.04 -67.29 8.07
C ALA A 887 -0.95 -68.41 8.20
N GLU A 888 0.18 -68.06 8.80
CA GLU A 888 1.07 -68.76 9.79
C GLU A 888 2.50 -68.27 9.64
N GLU A 889 2.98 -67.71 10.69
CA GLU A 889 3.79 -68.18 11.86
C GLU A 889 5.31 -68.27 11.64
N VAL A 890 6.03 -67.46 12.39
CA VAL A 890 7.17 -67.64 13.29
C VAL A 890 8.55 -68.13 12.74
N VAL A 891 9.62 -67.42 13.07
CA VAL A 891 10.80 -67.73 13.89
C VAL A 891 12.05 -66.92 13.47
N ASP A 892 12.47 -66.09 14.34
CA ASP A 892 13.71 -65.77 15.06
C ASP A 892 15.08 -65.53 14.36
N ALA A 893 15.59 -64.32 14.58
CA ALA A 893 16.85 -63.85 15.18
C ALA A 893 18.19 -64.04 14.40
N PRO A 894 19.23 -63.28 14.84
CA PRO A 894 19.53 -61.83 14.71
C PRO A 894 20.92 -61.58 14.06
N VAL A 895 21.23 -60.40 13.59
CA VAL A 895 22.62 -59.88 13.54
C VAL A 895 22.67 -58.35 13.57
N GLU A 896 23.59 -57.84 14.34
CA GLU A 896 23.92 -56.52 14.83
C GLU A 896 24.26 -55.44 13.82
N ASP A 897 23.98 -54.23 14.24
CA ASP A 897 24.65 -52.92 14.27
C ASP A 897 25.13 -52.22 13.01
N ALA A 898 24.45 -51.09 12.75
CA ALA A 898 25.09 -49.76 12.63
C ALA A 898 23.98 -48.66 12.51
N PRO A 899 24.10 -47.45 13.12
CA PRO A 899 23.01 -46.49 13.23
C PRO A 899 22.80 -45.72 11.94
N ALA A 900 21.64 -45.86 11.34
CA ALA A 900 21.14 -44.99 10.29
C ALA A 900 20.43 -43.77 10.92
N ALA A 901 20.71 -42.61 10.38
CA ALA A 901 20.14 -41.35 10.73
C ALA A 901 18.61 -41.41 10.60
N THR A 902 17.91 -41.07 11.68
CA THR A 902 16.45 -40.93 11.74
C THR A 902 16.02 -39.75 10.87
N GLU A 903 15.50 -40.04 9.69
CA GLU A 903 14.62 -39.09 8.99
C GLU A 903 13.34 -38.90 9.82
N ALA A 904 13.02 -37.66 10.14
CA ALA A 904 11.75 -37.29 10.77
C ALA A 904 10.60 -37.66 9.81
N PRO A 905 9.49 -38.21 10.28
CA PRO A 905 8.36 -38.54 9.43
C PRO A 905 7.79 -37.26 8.82
N ALA A 906 7.60 -37.25 7.50
CA ALA A 906 6.90 -36.21 6.79
C ALA A 906 5.54 -35.89 7.44
N PRO A 907 5.11 -34.63 7.61
CA PRO A 907 3.84 -34.30 8.19
C PRO A 907 2.71 -34.97 7.37
N LYS A 908 1.86 -35.72 8.05
CA LYS A 908 0.65 -36.30 7.44
C LYS A 908 -0.22 -35.14 6.95
N ALA A 909 -0.60 -35.16 5.70
CA ALA A 909 -1.57 -34.20 5.14
C ALA A 909 -2.84 -34.24 5.98
N GLU A 910 -3.22 -33.11 6.54
CA GLU A 910 -4.45 -32.97 7.31
C GLU A 910 -5.68 -33.17 6.41
N PRO A 911 -6.74 -33.84 6.88
CA PRO A 911 -7.95 -34.02 6.09
C PRO A 911 -8.59 -32.65 5.80
N THR A 912 -8.87 -32.38 4.54
CA THR A 912 -9.52 -31.13 4.13
C THR A 912 -11.01 -31.21 4.37
N LEU A 913 -11.56 -30.40 5.28
CA LEU A 913 -12.98 -30.29 5.52
C LEU A 913 -13.65 -29.49 4.38
N ILE A 914 -14.69 -30.02 3.78
CA ILE A 914 -15.54 -29.30 2.82
C ILE A 914 -16.86 -28.97 3.53
N ALA A 915 -17.03 -27.69 3.87
CA ALA A 915 -18.26 -27.17 4.46
C ALA A 915 -18.96 -26.28 3.39
N LYS A 916 -20.20 -26.63 3.05
CA LYS A 916 -20.99 -25.88 2.07
C LYS A 916 -21.53 -24.61 2.72
N GLY A 917 -21.20 -23.41 2.21
CA GLY A 917 -21.71 -22.13 2.70
C GLY A 917 -20.74 -21.32 3.57
N LEU A 918 -19.50 -21.79 3.76
CA LEU A 918 -18.43 -20.98 4.34
C LEU A 918 -17.51 -20.47 3.24
N ASP A 919 -17.12 -19.18 3.33
CA ASP A 919 -16.02 -18.63 2.53
C ASP A 919 -14.76 -19.47 2.80
N GLY A 920 -14.06 -19.84 1.77
CA GLY A 920 -12.85 -20.68 1.87
C GLY A 920 -11.74 -20.16 0.96
N PRO A 921 -10.49 -20.65 1.12
CA PRO A 921 -9.37 -20.27 0.27
C PRO A 921 -9.55 -20.90 -1.13
N GLY A 922 -10.35 -20.32 -2.01
CA GLY A 922 -10.66 -21.02 -3.27
C GLY A 922 -10.88 -20.19 -4.50
N GLU A 923 -11.34 -18.98 -4.43
CA GLU A 923 -11.46 -18.11 -5.60
C GLU A 923 -10.55 -16.89 -5.43
N GLN A 924 -9.60 -16.74 -6.35
CA GLN A 924 -8.82 -15.50 -6.44
C GLN A 924 -9.76 -14.38 -6.90
N ILE A 925 -10.33 -13.71 -5.92
CA ILE A 925 -11.12 -12.50 -6.15
C ILE A 925 -10.15 -11.43 -6.68
N PRO A 926 -10.45 -10.76 -7.81
CA PRO A 926 -9.60 -9.67 -8.29
C PRO A 926 -9.60 -8.52 -7.28
N LEU A 927 -8.49 -8.35 -6.57
CA LEU A 927 -8.32 -7.30 -5.58
C LEU A 927 -7.86 -6.00 -6.25
N GLN A 928 -8.35 -4.87 -5.74
CA GLN A 928 -7.87 -3.54 -6.09
C GLN A 928 -7.15 -2.92 -4.88
N TYR A 929 -6.01 -2.32 -5.13
CA TYR A 929 -5.18 -1.66 -4.14
C TYR A 929 -5.22 -0.15 -4.37
N SER A 930 -5.60 0.61 -3.38
CA SER A 930 -5.60 2.07 -3.42
C SER A 930 -4.62 2.62 -2.40
N ALA A 931 -3.70 3.43 -2.87
CA ALA A 931 -2.68 4.11 -2.07
C ALA A 931 -2.61 5.59 -2.42
N PRO A 932 -2.02 6.44 -1.57
CA PRO A 932 -1.63 7.79 -1.96
C PRO A 932 -0.75 7.77 -3.21
N SER A 933 -0.92 8.72 -4.11
CA SER A 933 -0.03 8.85 -5.27
C SER A 933 1.32 9.42 -4.83
N ASP A 934 2.41 8.98 -5.46
CA ASP A 934 3.78 9.40 -5.16
C ASP A 934 4.00 10.92 -5.29
N ASP A 935 3.17 11.60 -6.09
CA ASP A 935 3.19 13.04 -6.28
C ASP A 935 2.28 13.82 -5.29
N GLY A 936 1.59 13.13 -4.39
CA GLY A 936 0.65 13.72 -3.43
C GLY A 936 -0.60 14.33 -4.06
N SER A 937 -0.84 14.15 -5.37
CA SER A 937 -1.94 14.78 -6.12
C SER A 937 -3.25 14.01 -6.07
N GLY A 938 -3.26 12.77 -5.56
CA GLY A 938 -4.46 11.95 -5.56
C GLY A 938 -4.28 10.57 -4.97
N GLN A 939 -5.08 9.64 -5.42
CA GLN A 939 -5.06 8.24 -5.03
C GLN A 939 -4.72 7.37 -6.25
N THR A 940 -3.70 6.54 -6.12
CA THR A 940 -3.35 5.54 -7.14
C THR A 940 -4.14 4.27 -6.90
N VAL A 941 -4.80 3.76 -7.93
CA VAL A 941 -5.54 2.49 -7.88
C VAL A 941 -4.84 1.49 -8.78
N VAL A 942 -4.37 0.37 -8.20
CA VAL A 942 -3.72 -0.71 -8.93
C VAL A 942 -4.59 -1.96 -8.83
N SER A 943 -4.93 -2.57 -9.97
CA SER A 943 -5.65 -3.85 -9.95
C SER A 943 -4.69 -5.01 -9.68
N GLY A 944 -5.04 -5.86 -8.71
CA GLY A 944 -4.19 -6.96 -8.23
C GLY A 944 -4.12 -8.20 -9.13
N ASP A 945 -4.62 -8.14 -10.39
CA ASP A 945 -4.47 -9.27 -11.31
C ASP A 945 -3.04 -9.31 -11.88
N GLY A 946 -2.19 -10.13 -11.24
CA GLY A 946 -0.81 -10.41 -11.65
C GLY A 946 -0.67 -11.12 -13.00
N SER A 947 -1.74 -11.25 -13.79
CA SER A 947 -1.65 -11.82 -15.12
C SER A 947 -0.93 -10.82 -16.06
N ARG A 948 0.05 -11.32 -16.80
CA ARG A 948 0.78 -10.59 -17.86
C ARG A 948 -0.13 -9.88 -18.88
N ARG A 949 -1.45 -10.12 -18.84
CA ARG A 949 -2.45 -9.44 -19.67
C ARG A 949 -2.79 -8.03 -19.21
N ALA A 950 -2.82 -7.74 -17.90
CA ALA A 950 -3.15 -6.41 -17.38
C ALA A 950 -2.02 -5.40 -17.63
N ARG A 951 -0.74 -5.82 -17.55
CA ARG A 951 0.41 -4.97 -17.92
C ARG A 951 0.40 -4.54 -19.40
N ARG A 952 -0.23 -5.35 -20.30
CA ARG A 952 -0.37 -4.99 -21.72
C ARG A 952 -1.46 -3.96 -22.02
N ALA A 953 -2.38 -3.74 -21.12
CA ALA A 953 -3.48 -2.80 -21.32
C ALA A 953 -3.14 -1.37 -20.80
N LEU A 954 -2.22 -1.24 -19.83
CA LEU A 954 -1.78 0.06 -19.27
C LEU A 954 -0.62 0.70 -20.06
N HIS A 955 0.19 -0.13 -20.71
CA HIS A 955 1.18 0.37 -21.68
C HIS A 955 0.57 0.23 -23.07
N GLY A 956 0.21 1.34 -23.68
CA GLY A 956 -0.21 1.44 -25.07
C GLY A 956 0.93 1.10 -26.06
N GLU A 957 1.68 0.04 -25.80
CA GLU A 957 2.55 -0.55 -26.78
C GLU A 957 1.71 -1.37 -27.75
N ALA A 958 1.54 -0.84 -28.92
CA ALA A 958 1.31 -1.67 -30.11
C ALA A 958 2.49 -2.64 -30.19
N THR A 959 2.32 -3.84 -29.58
CA THR A 959 3.22 -4.94 -29.88
C THR A 959 3.10 -5.21 -31.37
N ALA A 960 4.12 -4.80 -32.13
CA ALA A 960 4.39 -5.40 -33.40
C ALA A 960 4.44 -6.91 -33.15
N VAL A 961 3.46 -7.63 -33.68
CA VAL A 961 3.59 -9.07 -33.86
C VAL A 961 4.75 -9.17 -34.84
N GLU A 962 5.90 -9.70 -34.43
CA GLU A 962 6.89 -10.18 -35.36
C GLU A 962 6.16 -11.14 -36.30
N GLY A 963 5.76 -10.62 -37.44
CA GLY A 963 5.24 -11.42 -38.52
C GLY A 963 6.37 -12.33 -38.98
N ASP A 964 6.05 -13.55 -39.33
CA ASP A 964 6.96 -14.55 -39.91
C ASP A 964 7.57 -14.09 -41.28
N GLY A 965 7.56 -12.79 -41.56
CA GLY A 965 8.07 -12.17 -42.79
C GLY A 965 7.23 -12.47 -44.04
N ARG A 966 6.07 -13.12 -43.91
CA ARG A 966 5.22 -13.42 -45.05
C ARG A 966 4.30 -12.27 -45.33
N THR A 967 4.35 -11.76 -46.56
CA THR A 967 3.33 -10.82 -47.05
C THR A 967 2.37 -11.58 -47.97
N PHE A 968 1.10 -11.16 -48.03
CA PHE A 968 0.06 -11.72 -48.91
C PHE A 968 -0.42 -10.62 -49.86
N PRO A 969 0.36 -10.35 -50.96
CA PRO A 969 0.02 -9.30 -51.90
C PRO A 969 -1.37 -9.54 -52.52
N GLY A 970 -2.14 -8.48 -52.61
CA GLY A 970 -3.50 -8.53 -53.20
C GLY A 970 -4.61 -8.88 -52.20
N THR A 971 -4.31 -9.07 -50.92
CA THR A 971 -5.33 -9.26 -49.90
C THR A 971 -5.92 -7.91 -49.46
N PRO A 972 -7.25 -7.70 -49.60
CA PRO A 972 -7.86 -6.43 -49.15
C PRO A 972 -7.65 -6.22 -47.67
N ARG A 973 -7.28 -5.03 -47.25
CA ARG A 973 -6.92 -4.65 -45.85
C ARG A 973 -7.97 -5.06 -44.82
N ASN A 974 -9.24 -5.07 -45.17
CA ASN A 974 -10.35 -5.46 -44.28
C ASN A 974 -10.78 -6.95 -44.38
N ALA A 975 -10.19 -7.75 -45.28
CA ALA A 975 -10.43 -9.19 -45.38
C ALA A 975 -9.72 -9.95 -44.24
N LYS A 976 -10.16 -11.18 -43.95
CA LYS A 976 -9.44 -12.05 -43.01
C LYS A 976 -8.06 -12.38 -43.55
N CYS A 977 -7.03 -12.32 -42.68
CA CYS A 977 -5.66 -12.61 -43.09
C CYS A 977 -5.53 -14.09 -43.55
N PRO A 978 -4.91 -14.34 -44.72
CA PRO A 978 -4.72 -15.71 -45.24
C PRO A 978 -3.84 -16.61 -44.37
N CYS A 979 -3.12 -16.03 -43.39
CA CYS A 979 -2.31 -16.80 -42.43
C CYS A 979 -3.12 -17.71 -41.46
N GLY A 980 -4.46 -17.66 -41.52
CA GLY A 980 -5.32 -18.46 -40.65
C GLY A 980 -5.50 -17.89 -39.21
N SER A 981 -4.97 -16.71 -38.88
CA SER A 981 -5.09 -16.09 -37.54
C SER A 981 -6.51 -15.60 -37.20
N GLY A 982 -7.45 -15.62 -38.14
CA GLY A 982 -8.80 -15.07 -37.97
C GLY A 982 -8.91 -13.54 -37.90
N LYS A 983 -7.78 -12.84 -37.86
CA LYS A 983 -7.71 -11.37 -37.80
C LYS A 983 -7.84 -10.77 -39.21
N LYS A 984 -8.27 -9.49 -39.30
CA LYS A 984 -8.24 -8.73 -40.53
C LYS A 984 -6.80 -8.52 -40.99
N TYR A 985 -6.53 -8.52 -42.31
CA TYR A 985 -5.19 -8.38 -42.88
C TYR A 985 -4.44 -7.19 -42.35
N LYS A 986 -5.08 -6.01 -42.31
CA LYS A 986 -4.52 -4.77 -41.73
C LYS A 986 -4.15 -4.85 -40.24
N LEU A 987 -4.61 -5.83 -39.50
CA LEU A 987 -4.36 -6.08 -38.09
C LEU A 987 -3.46 -7.31 -37.85
N CYS A 988 -2.84 -7.79 -38.92
CA CYS A 988 -1.98 -8.97 -38.94
C CYS A 988 -0.76 -8.68 -39.84
N HIS A 989 -0.68 -9.32 -40.99
CA HIS A 989 0.45 -9.24 -41.92
C HIS A 989 0.46 -7.96 -42.81
N GLY A 990 -0.66 -7.26 -42.90
CA GLY A 990 -0.76 -5.96 -43.56
C GLY A 990 -0.50 -4.73 -42.69
N LEU A 991 0.11 -4.88 -41.52
CA LEU A 991 0.47 -3.78 -40.62
C LEU A 991 1.57 -2.89 -41.16
N ASN A 992 2.48 -3.42 -41.95
CA ASN A 992 3.68 -2.75 -42.50
C ASN A 992 3.58 -2.36 -43.98
N GLU A 993 2.42 -2.54 -44.65
CA GLU A 993 2.22 -2.02 -45.98
C GLU A 993 1.74 -0.56 -45.87
N GLU A 994 2.64 0.37 -46.06
CA GLU A 994 2.33 1.77 -46.34
C GLU A 994 1.63 1.90 -47.69
N GLU A 995 0.67 2.84 -47.81
CA GLU A 995 -0.07 3.16 -49.03
C GLU A 995 0.80 3.46 -50.21
#